data_2eaedd7ae1b9bbe130c730a841de4c67
#
_entry.id   2eaedd7ae1b9bbe130c730a841de4c67
#
_cell.length_a   1.000
_cell.length_b   1.000
_cell.length_c   1.000
_cell.angle_alpha   90.00
_cell.angle_beta   90.00
_cell.angle_gamma   90.00
#
_symmetry.space_group_name_H-M   'P 1'
#
loop_
_entity.id
_entity.type
_entity.pdbx_description
1 polymer ?
#
loop_
_entity_poly.entity_id
_entity_poly.type
_entity_poly.pdbx_seq_one_letter_code
_entity_poly.pdbx_strand_id
1 'polypeptide(L)'
;MRTVLAAVLALTASAFAQSGDQSGNATGEDRPYEAFAPLDLPTPSAFRLGSGAPGPQYWQQRVDYTIDATLDAESQRLSATLRATYHNNSPDTLTYMWIQLEQNLFKPDSIGTRTRTGGGPMRAMDEDFDGGYDIPHIRSAGRDLDFTIYDTLCRVELPRPIEPGGTFRFELEFAFDMPPYLRRMGAEDVDQGRIFEYAQWFPHVCNYDDMHGWNTLPYAGSGEFYTNFGDYEVNITVPRSYLVAGSGELQNPREVLTQTQRQRLDEAMKSRETVMIRSAEEVGDPASRPSGDGPLTWKFKGDNIRTFAWAASDAFIWDACAVTIKDLAGKDKTVLCQSLYPNEANAWKPDAEDGGSTQYVAHSVEFYSDFLYPYPYPLMTNVNGPEGGMEYPMIVFCGGRRGRGPLGVTDHEVGHSWFPMIVNSDERRHAWMDEGFNTFINMHSLAAFRGEDVNPGRARQQTMRLARGRTQPIDVFPDRNLPGLLGSLQYRKTALGLHLLREVVLGPERFDYAFREYVRRWAFKSPRPADFYRTMEDAAGADLAWFFRQWFIEDGTLDQSIEVAINEATEATEDDEAKPATATITVRSLGQQVMPAEVVLQFDDGSYDRRLFPVETWATTRERSYTVPLDGRELRRAIVDPQELLPDVEPDNNRWSATPEDDEQDDEEADEEG
;
A
#
# COMPACT_ATOMS: atom_id res chain seq x y z
N MET A 1 -24.13 55.59 44.51
CA MET A 1 -25.28 55.84 43.67
C MET A 1 -25.12 54.97 42.40
N ARG A 2 -25.60 53.80 42.39
CA ARG A 2 -26.89 53.24 41.93
C ARG A 2 -27.32 53.86 40.59
N THR A 3 -27.17 53.09 39.51
CA THR A 3 -28.32 52.80 38.64
C THR A 3 -27.98 51.58 37.75
N VAL A 4 -28.86 50.62 37.85
CA VAL A 4 -28.94 49.34 37.15
C VAL A 4 -29.49 49.58 35.74
N LEU A 5 -28.93 48.92 34.73
CA LEU A 5 -29.63 48.72 33.47
C LEU A 5 -29.63 47.23 33.14
N ALA A 6 -30.80 46.64 33.27
CA ALA A 6 -31.08 45.25 32.89
C ALA A 6 -31.31 45.19 31.36
N ALA A 7 -30.54 44.37 30.66
CA ALA A 7 -30.84 44.00 29.27
C ALA A 7 -31.51 42.62 29.27
N VAL A 8 -32.74 42.60 28.77
CA VAL A 8 -33.55 41.41 28.57
C VAL A 8 -32.96 40.60 27.41
N LEU A 9 -32.42 39.42 27.71
CA LEU A 9 -32.14 38.40 26.68
C LEU A 9 -33.42 37.60 26.42
N ALA A 10 -33.99 37.75 25.25
CA ALA A 10 -35.04 36.88 24.75
C ALA A 10 -34.38 35.52 24.34
N LEU A 11 -34.61 34.48 25.14
CA LEU A 11 -34.35 33.11 24.77
C LEU A 11 -35.41 32.66 23.75
N THR A 12 -35.01 32.52 22.49
CA THR A 12 -35.73 31.68 21.55
C THR A 12 -35.27 30.24 21.79
N ALA A 13 -36.07 29.48 22.51
CA ALA A 13 -35.92 28.02 22.63
C ALA A 13 -36.30 27.42 21.27
N SER A 14 -35.27 27.03 20.48
CA SER A 14 -35.45 26.09 19.38
C SER A 14 -35.63 24.71 19.97
N ALA A 15 -36.86 24.19 19.87
CA ALA A 15 -37.17 22.82 20.19
C ALA A 15 -36.37 21.89 19.29
N PHE A 16 -35.27 21.35 19.78
CA PHE A 16 -34.71 20.11 19.21
C PHE A 16 -35.71 19.01 19.59
N ALA A 17 -36.47 18.56 18.59
CA ALA A 17 -37.16 17.30 18.67
C ALA A 17 -36.08 16.22 18.93
N GLN A 18 -36.08 15.65 20.11
CA GLN A 18 -35.48 14.36 20.39
C GLN A 18 -36.19 13.34 19.48
N SER A 19 -35.60 13.01 18.34
CA SER A 19 -35.90 11.77 17.66
C SER A 19 -35.38 10.66 18.56
N GLY A 20 -36.31 9.96 19.20
CA GLY A 20 -36.04 8.83 20.04
C GLY A 20 -35.22 7.82 19.25
N ASP A 21 -34.16 7.37 19.88
CA ASP A 21 -33.38 6.20 19.52
C ASP A 21 -34.35 5.00 19.39
N GLN A 22 -34.74 4.73 18.14
CA GLN A 22 -35.32 3.46 17.74
C GLN A 22 -34.19 2.69 17.07
N SER A 23 -33.23 2.17 17.86
CA SER A 23 -32.42 1.04 17.46
C SER A 23 -33.30 -0.23 17.41
N GLY A 24 -34.31 -0.21 16.55
CA GLY A 24 -34.93 -1.41 16.05
C GLY A 24 -33.96 -2.00 15.04
N ASN A 25 -33.54 -3.25 15.22
CA ASN A 25 -32.98 -4.08 14.18
C ASN A 25 -33.86 -3.97 12.93
N ALA A 26 -33.52 -3.08 12.01
CA ALA A 26 -34.03 -3.11 10.67
C ALA A 26 -33.45 -4.38 10.06
N THR A 27 -34.26 -5.41 9.90
CA THR A 27 -33.96 -6.57 9.07
C THR A 27 -33.65 -6.04 7.67
N GLY A 28 -32.64 -6.62 6.99
CA GLY A 28 -32.10 -6.14 5.71
C GLY A 28 -33.10 -5.97 4.56
N GLU A 29 -34.41 -6.16 4.82
CA GLU A 29 -35.49 -6.02 3.85
C GLU A 29 -35.84 -4.58 3.46
N ASP A 30 -35.46 -3.57 4.26
CA ASP A 30 -35.99 -2.20 4.11
C ASP A 30 -35.04 -1.20 3.39
N ARG A 31 -33.85 -1.61 2.91
CA ARG A 31 -32.85 -0.65 2.38
C ARG A 31 -32.18 -1.05 1.04
N PRO A 32 -32.92 -1.42 0.00
CA PRO A 32 -32.30 -1.78 -1.30
C PRO A 32 -31.56 -0.61 -1.97
N TYR A 33 -31.85 0.64 -1.61
CA TYR A 33 -31.31 1.84 -2.27
C TYR A 33 -29.99 2.34 -1.71
N GLU A 34 -29.59 1.97 -0.51
CA GLU A 34 -28.42 2.59 0.17
C GLU A 34 -27.12 2.25 -0.54
N ALA A 35 -26.95 1.02 -1.02
CA ALA A 35 -25.77 0.63 -1.78
C ALA A 35 -25.56 1.50 -3.04
N PHE A 36 -26.64 1.94 -3.69
CA PHE A 36 -26.63 2.73 -4.92
C PHE A 36 -26.74 4.24 -4.68
N ALA A 37 -26.69 4.70 -3.43
CA ALA A 37 -26.65 6.14 -3.15
C ALA A 37 -25.36 6.78 -3.69
N PRO A 38 -25.41 8.02 -4.20
CA PRO A 38 -24.22 8.73 -4.64
C PRO A 38 -23.16 8.83 -3.52
N LEU A 39 -21.89 8.75 -3.89
CA LEU A 39 -20.79 9.00 -2.95
C LEU A 39 -20.70 10.49 -2.59
N ASP A 40 -20.45 10.78 -1.32
CA ASP A 40 -20.13 12.13 -0.86
C ASP A 40 -18.64 12.40 -1.10
N LEU A 41 -18.30 12.81 -2.32
CA LEU A 41 -16.94 13.11 -2.73
C LEU A 41 -16.71 14.62 -2.82
N PRO A 42 -15.48 15.11 -2.58
CA PRO A 42 -15.13 16.51 -2.76
C PRO A 42 -15.55 17.02 -4.14
N THR A 43 -16.12 18.21 -4.20
CA THR A 43 -16.54 18.82 -5.49
C THR A 43 -15.34 18.98 -6.44
N PRO A 44 -15.46 18.58 -7.71
CA PRO A 44 -14.43 18.82 -8.71
C PRO A 44 -14.02 20.30 -8.81
N SER A 45 -12.75 20.54 -9.07
CA SER A 45 -12.17 21.88 -9.14
C SER A 45 -11.19 22.01 -10.32
N ALA A 46 -10.59 23.19 -10.48
CA ALA A 46 -9.51 23.38 -11.44
C ALA A 46 -8.20 22.64 -11.01
N PHE A 47 -8.10 22.19 -9.77
CA PHE A 47 -6.99 21.39 -9.27
C PHE A 47 -7.21 19.89 -9.50
N ARG A 48 -8.45 19.40 -9.31
CA ARG A 48 -8.85 17.99 -9.42
C ARG A 48 -10.16 17.87 -10.20
N LEU A 49 -10.09 17.25 -11.38
CA LEU A 49 -11.22 17.19 -12.29
C LEU A 49 -12.26 16.13 -11.89
N GLY A 50 -13.47 16.27 -12.44
CA GLY A 50 -14.53 15.27 -12.30
C GLY A 50 -14.20 13.91 -12.91
N SER A 51 -13.27 13.85 -13.86
CA SER A 51 -12.72 12.62 -14.43
C SER A 51 -11.68 11.92 -13.52
N GLY A 52 -11.39 12.45 -12.34
CA GLY A 52 -10.33 11.97 -11.48
C GLY A 52 -8.90 12.35 -11.92
N ALA A 53 -8.74 13.06 -13.02
CA ALA A 53 -7.44 13.54 -13.47
C ALA A 53 -7.00 14.79 -12.70
N PRO A 54 -5.68 15.06 -12.57
CA PRO A 54 -5.19 16.35 -12.12
C PRO A 54 -5.64 17.43 -13.09
N GLY A 55 -6.13 18.55 -12.55
CA GLY A 55 -6.65 19.67 -13.32
C GLY A 55 -5.54 20.59 -13.85
N PRO A 56 -5.90 21.55 -14.72
CA PRO A 56 -4.92 22.47 -15.33
C PRO A 56 -4.24 23.41 -14.33
N GLN A 57 -4.79 23.55 -13.13
CA GLN A 57 -4.21 24.33 -12.04
C GLN A 57 -3.69 23.45 -10.90
N TYR A 58 -3.55 22.14 -11.13
CA TYR A 58 -2.97 21.22 -10.13
C TYR A 58 -1.56 21.70 -9.75
N TRP A 59 -1.30 21.71 -8.48
CA TRP A 59 0.00 22.04 -7.91
C TRP A 59 0.35 21.05 -6.79
N GLN A 60 1.63 20.94 -6.52
CA GLN A 60 2.19 20.26 -5.35
C GLN A 60 3.50 20.95 -4.99
N GLN A 61 3.85 20.87 -3.73
CA GLN A 61 5.10 21.44 -3.22
C GLN A 61 6.29 20.59 -3.66
N ARG A 62 7.47 21.18 -3.60
CA ARG A 62 8.74 20.51 -3.84
C ARG A 62 9.72 20.89 -2.75
N VAL A 63 10.53 19.92 -2.30
CA VAL A 63 11.59 20.17 -1.33
C VAL A 63 12.86 19.45 -1.77
N ASP A 64 13.90 20.22 -2.07
CA ASP A 64 15.22 19.67 -2.40
C ASP A 64 16.07 19.61 -1.13
N TYR A 65 16.80 18.50 -0.94
CA TYR A 65 17.58 18.26 0.26
C TYR A 65 19.05 18.00 -0.07
N THR A 66 19.94 18.58 0.76
CA THR A 66 21.34 18.16 0.87
C THR A 66 21.60 17.74 2.32
N ILE A 67 22.03 16.51 2.55
CA ILE A 67 22.22 15.95 3.88
C ILE A 67 23.65 15.43 4.01
N ASP A 68 24.37 15.88 5.03
CA ASP A 68 25.68 15.36 5.42
C ASP A 68 25.51 14.60 6.74
N ALA A 69 25.60 13.28 6.72
CA ALA A 69 25.40 12.40 7.87
C ALA A 69 26.68 11.65 8.25
N THR A 70 26.89 11.46 9.53
CA THR A 70 28.01 10.69 10.09
C THR A 70 27.49 9.68 11.09
N LEU A 71 27.82 8.40 10.87
CA LEU A 71 27.56 7.31 11.79
C LEU A 71 28.78 7.06 12.67
N ASP A 72 28.62 7.22 13.96
CA ASP A 72 29.49 6.61 14.96
C ASP A 72 28.98 5.17 15.25
N ALA A 73 29.63 4.18 14.64
CA ALA A 73 29.21 2.79 14.74
C ALA A 73 29.49 2.18 16.12
N GLU A 74 30.39 2.76 16.91
CA GLU A 74 30.71 2.29 18.27
C GLU A 74 29.62 2.73 19.27
N SER A 75 29.29 4.02 19.26
CA SER A 75 28.22 4.58 20.09
C SER A 75 26.83 4.39 19.50
N GLN A 76 26.71 3.93 18.24
CA GLN A 76 25.47 3.79 17.48
C GLN A 76 24.68 5.10 17.38
N ARG A 77 25.40 6.22 17.28
CA ARG A 77 24.80 7.55 17.17
C ARG A 77 24.95 8.09 15.76
N LEU A 78 23.85 8.62 15.22
CA LEU A 78 23.82 9.38 13.99
C LEU A 78 23.84 10.87 14.30
N SER A 79 24.67 11.62 13.60
CA SER A 79 24.64 13.09 13.57
C SER A 79 24.61 13.58 12.14
N ALA A 80 23.83 14.62 11.86
CA ALA A 80 23.70 15.13 10.51
C ALA A 80 23.41 16.64 10.46
N THR A 81 23.79 17.25 9.34
CA THR A 81 23.35 18.58 8.92
C THR A 81 22.49 18.42 7.67
N LEU A 82 21.28 18.94 7.74
CA LEU A 82 20.32 18.96 6.64
C LEU A 82 20.16 20.40 6.14
N ARG A 83 20.30 20.60 4.83
CA ARG A 83 19.97 21.84 4.13
C ARG A 83 18.82 21.56 3.18
N ALA A 84 17.75 22.35 3.30
CA ALA A 84 16.57 22.19 2.47
C ALA A 84 16.25 23.47 1.70
N THR A 85 15.75 23.30 0.48
CA THR A 85 15.12 24.35 -0.32
C THR A 85 13.68 23.98 -0.54
N TYR A 86 12.76 24.69 0.12
CA TYR A 86 11.32 24.56 -0.07
C TYR A 86 10.84 25.46 -1.21
N HIS A 87 10.03 24.92 -2.10
CA HIS A 87 9.42 25.63 -3.22
C HIS A 87 7.91 25.71 -3.00
N ASN A 88 7.40 26.94 -2.79
CA ASN A 88 5.96 27.15 -2.65
C ASN A 88 5.28 27.24 -4.02
N ASN A 89 4.78 26.13 -4.51
CA ASN A 89 4.06 26.05 -5.76
C ASN A 89 2.54 26.26 -5.59
N SER A 90 2.08 26.46 -4.33
CA SER A 90 0.67 26.75 -4.04
C SER A 90 0.29 28.20 -4.41
N PRO A 91 -1.00 28.50 -4.55
CA PRO A 91 -1.48 29.88 -4.68
C PRO A 91 -1.44 30.67 -3.37
N ASP A 92 -1.03 30.04 -2.25
CA ASP A 92 -1.13 30.60 -0.93
C ASP A 92 0.20 31.23 -0.48
N THR A 93 0.12 32.30 0.33
CA THR A 93 1.27 32.88 1.04
C THR A 93 1.47 32.14 2.35
N LEU A 94 2.64 31.55 2.56
CA LEU A 94 2.96 30.74 3.75
C LEU A 94 3.73 31.57 4.75
N THR A 95 3.26 31.67 6.01
CA THR A 95 3.87 32.44 7.09
C THR A 95 4.59 31.58 8.12
N TYR A 96 4.39 30.28 8.09
CA TYR A 96 5.04 29.26 8.91
C TYR A 96 5.19 27.97 8.13
N MET A 97 5.97 27.04 8.65
CA MET A 97 6.21 25.73 8.06
C MET A 97 6.11 24.66 9.14
N TRP A 98 5.70 23.45 8.73
CA TRP A 98 5.74 22.27 9.58
C TRP A 98 6.79 21.27 9.08
N ILE A 99 7.46 20.63 10.03
CA ILE A 99 8.46 19.58 9.82
C ILE A 99 8.00 18.33 10.57
N GLN A 100 8.02 17.17 9.92
CA GLN A 100 7.83 15.85 10.53
C GLN A 100 9.11 15.44 11.26
N LEU A 101 8.94 14.89 12.45
CA LEU A 101 9.99 14.40 13.32
C LEU A 101 9.68 12.95 13.72
N GLU A 102 9.68 12.03 12.76
CA GLU A 102 9.21 10.65 12.97
C GLU A 102 9.97 9.95 14.10
N GLN A 103 11.26 10.22 14.23
CA GLN A 103 12.12 9.65 15.26
C GLN A 103 11.66 9.99 16.69
N ASN A 104 10.94 11.10 16.87
CA ASN A 104 10.35 11.45 18.17
C ASN A 104 9.29 10.48 18.65
N LEU A 105 8.82 9.55 17.78
CA LEU A 105 8.02 8.40 18.22
C LEU A 105 8.69 7.64 19.36
N PHE A 106 10.02 7.59 19.39
CA PHE A 106 10.82 6.86 20.36
C PHE A 106 11.14 7.66 21.64
N LYS A 107 10.55 8.82 21.80
CA LYS A 107 10.54 9.51 23.08
C LYS A 107 9.60 8.82 24.08
N PRO A 108 9.99 8.71 25.36
CA PRO A 108 9.16 8.07 26.39
C PRO A 108 7.77 8.69 26.55
N ASP A 109 7.64 9.99 26.26
CA ASP A 109 6.41 10.75 26.38
C ASP A 109 5.65 10.99 25.08
N SER A 110 6.06 10.34 23.97
CA SER A 110 5.38 10.47 22.68
C SER A 110 3.94 9.95 22.70
N ILE A 111 3.10 10.49 21.82
CA ILE A 111 1.71 10.00 21.63
C ILE A 111 1.76 8.51 21.24
N GLY A 112 2.64 8.12 20.36
CA GLY A 112 2.79 6.73 19.91
C GLY A 112 3.14 5.78 21.06
N THR A 113 4.05 6.15 21.95
CA THR A 113 4.43 5.35 23.11
C THR A 113 3.27 5.25 24.13
N ARG A 114 2.54 6.34 24.36
CA ARG A 114 1.44 6.40 25.34
C ARG A 114 0.14 5.72 24.87
N THR A 115 -0.12 5.68 23.56
CA THR A 115 -1.38 5.13 23.02
C THR A 115 -1.31 3.64 22.72
N ARG A 116 -0.14 3.05 22.68
CA ARG A 116 0.02 1.62 22.37
C ARG A 116 -0.32 0.74 23.58
N THR A 117 -1.42 0.05 23.51
CA THR A 117 -1.97 -0.81 24.57
C THR A 117 -1.56 -2.28 24.50
N GLY A 118 -0.47 -2.64 23.85
CA GLY A 118 -0.07 -4.05 23.88
C GLY A 118 0.84 -4.52 22.77
N GLY A 119 1.89 -5.17 23.20
CA GLY A 119 2.67 -6.17 22.47
C GLY A 119 3.11 -5.81 21.05
N GLY A 120 4.26 -5.23 20.89
CA GLY A 120 4.95 -5.02 19.63
C GLY A 120 6.42 -4.70 19.89
N PRO A 121 7.24 -4.50 18.88
CA PRO A 121 8.68 -4.21 19.04
C PRO A 121 8.97 -3.05 20.02
N MET A 122 8.07 -2.07 20.08
CA MET A 122 8.17 -0.91 21.00
C MET A 122 8.04 -1.27 22.50
N ARG A 123 7.54 -2.48 22.83
CA ARG A 123 7.41 -2.92 24.23
C ARG A 123 8.72 -3.42 24.84
N ALA A 124 9.71 -3.68 24.00
CA ALA A 124 11.04 -4.11 24.43
C ALA A 124 12.01 -2.93 24.66
N MET A 125 11.54 -1.68 24.45
CA MET A 125 12.35 -0.51 24.78
C MET A 125 12.54 -0.41 26.29
N ASP A 126 13.77 -0.11 26.67
CA ASP A 126 14.07 0.38 28.01
C ASP A 126 13.23 1.64 28.24
N GLU A 127 12.52 1.71 29.36
CA GLU A 127 11.65 2.87 29.69
C GLU A 127 12.48 4.18 29.79
N ASP A 128 13.80 4.08 29.98
CA ASP A 128 14.73 5.19 30.06
C ASP A 128 15.37 5.55 28.70
N PHE A 129 15.14 4.80 27.61
CA PHE A 129 15.70 5.09 26.30
C PHE A 129 14.96 6.24 25.62
N ASP A 130 15.66 7.32 25.29
CA ASP A 130 15.19 8.42 24.46
C ASP A 130 15.88 8.39 23.10
N GLY A 131 15.16 7.84 22.10
CA GLY A 131 15.62 7.77 20.71
C GLY A 131 15.14 8.94 19.85
N GLY A 132 14.57 10.00 20.44
CA GLY A 132 14.11 11.17 19.71
C GLY A 132 15.24 12.03 19.17
N TYR A 133 14.89 12.95 18.26
CA TYR A 133 15.88 13.89 17.74
C TYR A 133 16.38 14.90 18.80
N ASP A 134 17.69 15.10 18.83
CA ASP A 134 18.34 16.31 19.35
C ASP A 134 18.41 17.33 18.19
N ILE A 135 17.67 18.44 18.29
CA ILE A 135 17.68 19.54 17.31
C ILE A 135 18.11 20.82 18.02
N PRO A 136 19.38 21.17 18.00
CA PRO A 136 19.86 22.37 18.70
C PRO A 136 19.46 23.66 18.00
N HIS A 137 19.38 23.66 16.66
CA HIS A 137 19.16 24.87 15.87
C HIS A 137 18.43 24.55 14.57
N ILE A 138 17.51 25.44 14.19
CA ILE A 138 16.99 25.57 12.81
C ILE A 138 17.36 27.00 12.37
N ARG A 139 18.04 27.14 11.23
CA ARG A 139 18.59 28.41 10.77
C ARG A 139 18.18 28.74 9.34
N SER A 140 18.06 30.03 9.06
CA SER A 140 17.95 30.54 7.69
C SER A 140 18.85 31.76 7.52
N ALA A 141 19.66 31.76 6.46
CA ALA A 141 20.65 32.82 6.21
C ALA A 141 21.55 33.14 7.44
N GLY A 142 21.94 32.10 8.17
CA GLY A 142 22.82 32.20 9.35
C GLY A 142 22.13 32.73 10.61
N ARG A 143 20.79 32.85 10.64
CA ARG A 143 20.03 33.30 11.81
C ARG A 143 19.18 32.17 12.32
N ASP A 144 19.12 32.00 13.65
CA ASP A 144 18.23 31.06 14.27
C ASP A 144 16.77 31.46 14.01
N LEU A 145 15.91 30.45 13.77
CA LEU A 145 14.49 30.59 13.60
C LEU A 145 13.78 30.18 14.90
N ASP A 146 12.66 30.81 15.19
CA ASP A 146 11.78 30.39 16.26
C ASP A 146 11.06 29.11 15.85
N PHE A 147 11.14 28.06 16.67
CA PHE A 147 10.44 26.80 16.43
C PHE A 147 9.90 26.19 17.72
N THR A 148 8.86 25.38 17.58
CA THR A 148 8.25 24.63 18.68
C THR A 148 7.99 23.20 18.27
N ILE A 149 8.44 22.25 19.09
CA ILE A 149 8.24 20.81 18.86
C ILE A 149 6.96 20.38 19.60
N TYR A 150 6.08 19.71 18.87
CA TYR A 150 4.85 19.08 19.34
C TYR A 150 4.90 17.59 18.98
N ASP A 151 5.37 16.75 19.90
CA ASP A 151 5.48 15.31 19.66
C ASP A 151 6.36 15.01 18.41
N THR A 152 5.81 14.39 17.37
CA THR A 152 6.47 14.08 16.09
C THR A 152 6.36 15.21 15.05
N LEU A 153 6.03 16.42 15.46
CA LEU A 153 5.86 17.58 14.60
C LEU A 153 6.66 18.78 15.14
N CYS A 154 7.22 19.57 14.25
CA CYS A 154 7.88 20.82 14.57
C CYS A 154 7.29 21.96 13.73
N ARG A 155 6.78 23.00 14.41
CA ARG A 155 6.36 24.23 13.77
C ARG A 155 7.51 25.22 13.75
N VAL A 156 7.80 25.80 12.59
CA VAL A 156 8.83 26.79 12.37
C VAL A 156 8.20 28.10 11.91
N GLU A 157 8.47 29.20 12.61
CA GLU A 157 8.00 30.54 12.23
C GLU A 157 8.93 31.13 11.15
N LEU A 158 8.34 31.58 10.05
CA LEU A 158 9.12 32.13 8.95
C LEU A 158 9.45 33.61 9.19
N PRO A 159 10.70 34.04 9.03
CA PRO A 159 11.08 35.44 9.21
C PRO A 159 10.47 36.38 8.17
N ARG A 160 10.02 35.82 7.06
CA ARG A 160 9.27 36.48 5.99
C ARG A 160 8.34 35.45 5.34
N PRO A 161 7.13 35.84 4.93
CA PRO A 161 6.23 34.95 4.18
C PRO A 161 6.90 34.41 2.91
N ILE A 162 6.52 33.19 2.53
CA ILE A 162 6.88 32.60 1.24
C ILE A 162 5.67 32.82 0.31
N GLU A 163 5.81 33.74 -0.63
CA GLU A 163 4.78 34.05 -1.62
C GLU A 163 4.62 32.89 -2.62
N PRO A 164 3.47 32.81 -3.33
CA PRO A 164 3.31 31.89 -4.45
C PRO A 164 4.46 31.95 -5.45
N GLY A 165 5.03 30.80 -5.80
CA GLY A 165 6.23 30.68 -6.65
C GLY A 165 7.54 31.06 -5.95
N GLY A 166 7.49 31.41 -4.65
CA GLY A 166 8.66 31.73 -3.84
C GLY A 166 9.41 30.50 -3.32
N THR A 167 10.62 30.72 -2.85
CA THR A 167 11.44 29.66 -2.23
C THR A 167 11.92 30.07 -0.83
N PHE A 168 12.12 29.08 0.02
CA PHE A 168 12.69 29.27 1.34
C PHE A 168 13.81 28.27 1.58
N ARG A 169 14.97 28.74 2.06
CA ARG A 169 16.12 27.90 2.40
C ARG A 169 16.36 27.91 3.89
N PHE A 170 16.55 26.75 4.45
CA PHE A 170 16.92 26.58 5.85
C PHE A 170 17.92 25.44 6.02
N GLU A 171 18.55 25.44 7.17
CA GLU A 171 19.47 24.41 7.63
C GLU A 171 19.05 23.99 9.03
N LEU A 172 19.14 22.70 9.32
CA LEU A 172 19.00 22.19 10.67
C LEU A 172 20.07 21.13 10.95
N GLU A 173 20.55 21.13 12.18
CA GLU A 173 21.42 20.09 12.71
C GLU A 173 20.57 19.15 13.57
N PHE A 174 20.81 17.84 13.44
CA PHE A 174 20.12 16.86 14.26
C PHE A 174 21.04 15.68 14.59
N ALA A 175 20.72 15.03 15.69
CA ALA A 175 21.36 13.78 16.09
C ALA A 175 20.35 12.92 16.85
N PHE A 176 20.60 11.61 16.90
CA PHE A 176 19.86 10.68 17.73
C PHE A 176 20.67 9.40 17.95
N ASP A 177 20.32 8.68 19.01
CA ASP A 177 20.89 7.38 19.29
C ASP A 177 20.04 6.30 18.60
N MET A 178 20.70 5.35 17.92
CA MET A 178 20.04 4.25 17.25
C MET A 178 19.31 3.38 18.27
N PRO A 179 17.99 3.17 18.10
CA PRO A 179 17.29 2.22 18.94
C PRO A 179 17.82 0.79 18.73
N PRO A 180 17.88 -0.03 19.80
CA PRO A 180 18.42 -1.39 19.70
C PRO A 180 17.69 -2.28 18.70
N TYR A 181 16.40 -2.16 18.58
CA TYR A 181 15.56 -2.69 17.49
C TYR A 181 14.24 -1.96 17.49
N LEU A 182 13.90 -1.30 16.39
CA LEU A 182 12.61 -0.64 16.27
C LEU A 182 12.16 -0.50 14.83
N ARG A 183 10.86 -0.26 14.68
CA ARG A 183 10.22 0.02 13.40
C ARG A 183 10.99 1.08 12.61
N ARG A 184 11.27 0.76 11.36
CA ARG A 184 11.83 1.65 10.34
C ARG A 184 13.31 1.97 10.53
N MET A 185 13.96 1.42 11.51
CA MET A 185 15.42 1.45 11.67
C MET A 185 15.89 0.49 12.76
N GLY A 186 17.16 0.16 12.74
CA GLY A 186 17.77 -0.66 13.77
C GLY A 186 19.22 -0.98 13.49
N ALA A 187 19.86 -1.52 14.52
CA ALA A 187 21.17 -2.14 14.43
C ALA A 187 21.07 -3.62 14.82
N GLU A 188 21.72 -4.49 14.05
CA GLU A 188 21.74 -5.92 14.29
C GLU A 188 23.15 -6.48 14.18
N ASP A 189 23.56 -7.25 15.21
CA ASP A 189 24.78 -8.04 15.14
C ASP A 189 24.56 -9.31 14.32
N VAL A 190 25.45 -9.54 13.36
CA VAL A 190 25.49 -10.71 12.49
C VAL A 190 26.80 -11.45 12.61
N ASP A 191 26.93 -12.64 12.03
CA ASP A 191 28.10 -13.51 12.22
C ASP A 191 29.46 -12.80 11.98
N GLN A 192 29.54 -11.86 11.03
CA GLN A 192 30.79 -11.24 10.62
C GLN A 192 30.84 -9.72 10.80
N GLY A 193 29.94 -9.14 11.60
CA GLY A 193 29.89 -7.70 11.84
C GLY A 193 28.55 -7.21 12.31
N ARG A 194 28.19 -5.97 11.91
CA ARG A 194 26.93 -5.32 12.31
C ARG A 194 26.28 -4.66 11.12
N ILE A 195 24.95 -4.78 11.02
CA ILE A 195 24.13 -4.09 10.03
C ILE A 195 23.40 -2.93 10.70
N PHE A 196 23.40 -1.77 10.04
CA PHE A 196 22.59 -0.61 10.37
C PHE A 196 21.63 -0.32 9.21
N GLU A 197 20.34 -0.13 9.52
CA GLU A 197 19.31 0.31 8.59
C GLU A 197 18.66 1.60 9.07
N TYR A 198 18.57 2.57 8.17
CA TYR A 198 18.05 3.90 8.42
C TYR A 198 16.92 4.21 7.42
N ALA A 199 15.69 3.88 7.82
CA ALA A 199 14.45 4.39 7.24
C ALA A 199 13.96 5.58 8.07
N GLN A 200 13.02 6.36 7.74
CA GLN A 200 12.43 7.48 8.53
C GLN A 200 13.42 8.26 9.46
N TRP A 201 14.65 8.50 9.01
CA TRP A 201 15.81 8.87 9.83
C TRP A 201 16.12 10.37 9.87
N PHE A 202 15.49 11.19 9.04
CA PHE A 202 15.77 12.63 8.98
C PHE A 202 14.47 13.45 8.98
N PRO A 203 14.49 14.68 9.52
CA PRO A 203 13.35 15.57 9.53
C PRO A 203 12.88 15.95 8.12
N HIS A 204 11.59 15.72 7.80
CA HIS A 204 10.96 16.08 6.52
C HIS A 204 10.07 17.31 6.65
N VAL A 205 10.05 18.19 5.65
CA VAL A 205 8.98 19.20 5.57
C VAL A 205 7.65 18.51 5.29
N CYS A 206 6.65 18.80 6.12
CA CYS A 206 5.29 18.29 5.91
C CYS A 206 4.76 18.66 4.53
N ASN A 207 3.96 17.80 3.94
CA ASN A 207 3.28 18.15 2.70
C ASN A 207 2.24 19.25 2.97
N TYR A 208 2.18 20.24 2.07
CA TYR A 208 1.12 21.24 2.00
C TYR A 208 0.36 21.04 0.71
N ASP A 209 -0.95 20.75 0.79
CA ASP A 209 -1.75 20.39 -0.36
C ASP A 209 -3.07 21.17 -0.44
N ASP A 210 -3.80 20.98 -1.55
CA ASP A 210 -5.04 21.66 -1.87
C ASP A 210 -6.26 21.15 -1.07
N MET A 211 -6.09 20.06 -0.29
CA MET A 211 -7.17 19.43 0.47
C MET A 211 -7.15 19.79 1.95
N HIS A 212 -5.96 19.83 2.55
CA HIS A 212 -5.79 19.96 4.00
C HIS A 212 -4.89 21.14 4.39
N GLY A 213 -4.28 21.85 3.40
CA GLY A 213 -3.19 22.74 3.69
C GLY A 213 -2.00 21.95 4.26
N TRP A 214 -1.45 22.32 5.41
CA TRP A 214 -0.41 21.57 6.09
C TRP A 214 -0.93 20.23 6.63
N ASN A 215 -0.29 19.14 6.23
CA ASN A 215 -0.59 17.80 6.72
C ASN A 215 0.18 17.56 8.03
N THR A 216 -0.51 17.71 9.16
CA THR A 216 0.06 17.72 10.51
C THR A 216 -0.45 16.58 11.39
N LEU A 217 -0.74 15.42 10.80
CA LEU A 217 -1.03 14.23 11.59
C LEU A 217 0.25 13.74 12.28
N PRO A 218 0.25 13.58 13.60
CA PRO A 218 1.40 13.02 14.31
C PRO A 218 1.67 11.59 13.84
N TYR A 219 2.92 11.19 13.87
CA TYR A 219 3.29 9.81 13.61
C TYR A 219 3.07 8.97 14.87
N ALA A 220 2.13 8.04 14.83
CA ALA A 220 1.87 7.11 15.92
C ALA A 220 2.32 5.66 15.60
N GLY A 221 2.94 5.45 14.44
CA GLY A 221 3.67 4.24 14.07
C GLY A 221 2.93 3.25 13.19
N SER A 222 1.73 3.54 12.69
CA SER A 222 1.01 2.67 11.75
C SER A 222 0.79 3.32 10.39
N GLY A 223 0.47 4.61 10.33
CA GLY A 223 0.46 5.36 9.09
C GLY A 223 1.88 5.82 8.75
N GLU A 224 2.37 5.48 7.56
CA GLU A 224 3.79 5.67 7.28
C GLU A 224 4.15 7.13 7.01
N PHE A 225 4.13 7.61 5.79
CA PHE A 225 4.49 9.01 5.54
C PHE A 225 3.74 9.59 4.33
N TYR A 226 3.71 10.92 4.27
CA TYR A 226 3.22 11.67 3.14
C TYR A 226 4.14 12.86 2.91
N THR A 227 5.06 12.71 1.96
CA THR A 227 6.20 13.61 1.75
C THR A 227 6.19 14.27 0.38
N ASN A 228 6.98 15.32 0.21
CA ASN A 228 7.10 16.05 -1.04
C ASN A 228 8.16 15.42 -1.94
N PHE A 229 7.95 15.42 -3.26
CA PHE A 229 9.02 15.12 -4.21
C PHE A 229 10.10 16.22 -4.21
N GLY A 230 11.32 15.83 -4.50
CA GLY A 230 12.46 16.72 -4.64
C GLY A 230 13.72 16.01 -5.12
N ASP A 231 14.80 16.75 -5.24
CA ASP A 231 16.13 16.19 -5.50
C ASP A 231 16.89 16.05 -4.18
N TYR A 232 17.60 14.95 -4.05
CA TYR A 232 18.35 14.60 -2.85
C TYR A 232 19.82 14.40 -3.18
N GLU A 233 20.69 15.12 -2.42
CA GLU A 233 22.12 14.87 -2.36
C GLU A 233 22.46 14.44 -0.93
N VAL A 234 22.88 13.19 -0.75
CA VAL A 234 23.11 12.63 0.59
C VAL A 234 24.53 12.08 0.70
N ASN A 235 25.28 12.62 1.63
CA ASN A 235 26.66 12.24 1.94
C ASN A 235 26.67 11.48 3.26
N ILE A 236 27.09 10.20 3.24
CA ILE A 236 27.06 9.32 4.41
C ILE A 236 28.49 8.92 4.75
N THR A 237 28.96 9.36 5.91
CA THR A 237 30.30 9.06 6.43
C THR A 237 30.21 7.91 7.43
N VAL A 238 30.90 6.81 7.14
CA VAL A 238 30.94 5.57 7.94
C VAL A 238 32.37 5.05 8.09
N PRO A 239 32.63 4.14 9.05
CA PRO A 239 33.92 3.46 9.13
C PRO A 239 34.30 2.83 7.78
N ARG A 240 35.60 2.85 7.46
CA ARG A 240 36.13 2.38 6.15
C ARG A 240 35.77 0.95 5.80
N SER A 241 35.59 0.08 6.78
CA SER A 241 35.21 -1.32 6.59
C SER A 241 33.78 -1.49 6.03
N TYR A 242 32.93 -0.49 6.17
CA TYR A 242 31.50 -0.59 5.82
C TYR A 242 31.27 -0.40 4.32
N LEU A 243 30.34 -1.19 3.77
CA LEU A 243 29.63 -0.89 2.53
C LEU A 243 28.38 -0.10 2.87
N VAL A 244 27.97 0.79 1.98
CA VAL A 244 26.73 1.55 2.10
C VAL A 244 25.87 1.38 0.87
N ALA A 245 24.59 1.10 1.07
CA ALA A 245 23.54 1.20 0.07
C ALA A 245 22.59 2.35 0.43
N GLY A 246 22.06 3.07 -0.55
CA GLY A 246 21.14 4.18 -0.29
C GLY A 246 20.23 4.46 -1.47
N SER A 247 19.16 5.22 -1.23
CA SER A 247 18.34 5.76 -2.31
C SER A 247 19.18 6.61 -3.25
N GLY A 248 19.11 6.37 -4.55
CA GLY A 248 19.84 7.12 -5.55
C GLY A 248 21.14 6.48 -6.05
N GLU A 249 21.75 7.14 -7.00
CA GLU A 249 22.97 6.68 -7.64
C GLU A 249 24.21 7.10 -6.85
N LEU A 250 25.15 6.15 -6.69
CA LEU A 250 26.45 6.43 -6.08
C LEU A 250 27.31 7.32 -6.99
N GLN A 251 27.68 8.50 -6.51
CA GLN A 251 28.37 9.53 -7.28
C GLN A 251 29.91 9.41 -7.23
N ASN A 252 30.46 8.77 -6.20
CA ASN A 252 31.90 8.68 -5.99
C ASN A 252 32.46 7.25 -5.88
N PRO A 253 32.13 6.33 -6.81
CA PRO A 253 32.52 4.92 -6.72
C PRO A 253 34.05 4.73 -6.72
N ARG A 254 34.83 5.68 -7.26
CA ARG A 254 36.31 5.58 -7.24
C ARG A 254 36.91 5.82 -5.87
N GLU A 255 36.19 6.50 -4.98
CA GLU A 255 36.64 6.83 -3.61
C GLU A 255 36.30 5.72 -2.61
N VAL A 256 35.13 5.07 -2.82
CA VAL A 256 34.52 4.16 -1.82
C VAL A 256 34.51 2.69 -2.23
N LEU A 257 34.79 2.37 -3.51
CA LEU A 257 34.86 1.01 -4.02
C LEU A 257 36.25 0.66 -4.52
N THR A 258 36.66 -0.59 -4.38
CA THR A 258 37.88 -1.12 -4.98
C THR A 258 37.78 -1.15 -6.50
N GLN A 259 38.92 -1.30 -7.19
CA GLN A 259 38.90 -1.48 -8.65
C GLN A 259 38.14 -2.73 -9.05
N THR A 260 38.30 -3.83 -8.32
CA THR A 260 37.61 -5.12 -8.58
C THR A 260 36.11 -4.96 -8.49
N GLN A 261 35.60 -4.32 -7.42
CA GLN A 261 34.15 -4.10 -7.25
C GLN A 261 33.56 -3.27 -8.40
N ARG A 262 34.26 -2.20 -8.84
CA ARG A 262 33.80 -1.40 -9.99
C ARG A 262 33.76 -2.19 -11.29
N GLN A 263 34.78 -3.04 -11.54
CA GLN A 263 34.80 -3.91 -12.73
C GLN A 263 33.65 -4.91 -12.73
N ARG A 264 33.35 -5.54 -11.56
CA ARG A 264 32.23 -6.46 -11.40
C ARG A 264 30.87 -5.75 -11.56
N LEU A 265 30.73 -4.50 -11.10
CA LEU A 265 29.53 -3.68 -11.38
C LEU A 265 29.39 -3.37 -12.87
N ASP A 266 30.48 -3.02 -13.56
CA ASP A 266 30.45 -2.81 -15.03
C ASP A 266 30.08 -4.09 -15.81
N GLU A 267 30.37 -5.26 -15.25
CA GLU A 267 29.94 -6.57 -15.75
C GLU A 267 28.46 -6.81 -15.46
N ALA A 268 28.02 -6.60 -14.23
CA ALA A 268 26.62 -6.75 -13.81
C ALA A 268 25.67 -5.89 -14.64
N MET A 269 26.06 -4.66 -14.97
CA MET A 269 25.28 -3.75 -15.85
C MET A 269 25.02 -4.31 -17.26
N LYS A 270 25.68 -5.41 -17.64
CA LYS A 270 25.56 -6.05 -18.95
C LYS A 270 25.05 -7.50 -18.85
N SER A 271 24.78 -7.97 -17.64
CA SER A 271 24.41 -9.35 -17.36
C SER A 271 23.01 -9.43 -16.78
N ARG A 272 22.18 -10.34 -17.32
CA ARG A 272 20.91 -10.73 -16.68
C ARG A 272 21.16 -11.75 -15.55
N GLU A 273 22.26 -12.50 -15.65
CA GLU A 273 22.73 -13.42 -14.61
C GLU A 273 23.38 -12.63 -13.48
N THR A 274 23.22 -13.12 -12.26
CA THR A 274 23.75 -12.48 -11.05
C THR A 274 25.28 -12.52 -11.04
N VAL A 275 25.90 -11.37 -10.85
CA VAL A 275 27.35 -11.17 -10.71
C VAL A 275 27.67 -10.81 -9.27
N MET A 276 28.59 -11.56 -8.65
CA MET A 276 29.05 -11.31 -7.29
C MET A 276 29.97 -10.09 -7.25
N ILE A 277 29.57 -9.02 -6.58
CA ILE A 277 30.36 -7.77 -6.44
C ILE A 277 31.33 -7.88 -5.25
N ARG A 278 30.86 -8.37 -4.10
CA ARG A 278 31.65 -8.74 -2.93
C ARG A 278 31.21 -10.10 -2.40
N SER A 279 32.10 -11.07 -2.43
CA SER A 279 31.77 -12.44 -2.02
C SER A 279 31.86 -12.61 -0.49
N ALA A 280 31.38 -13.77 0.03
CA ALA A 280 31.46 -14.12 1.43
C ALA A 280 32.93 -14.22 1.93
N GLU A 281 33.85 -14.70 1.08
CA GLU A 281 35.28 -14.82 1.40
C GLU A 281 35.96 -13.45 1.46
N GLU A 282 35.41 -12.43 0.81
CA GLU A 282 35.93 -11.07 0.83
C GLU A 282 35.42 -10.25 2.02
N VAL A 283 34.42 -10.76 2.77
CA VAL A 283 33.92 -10.13 4.01
C VAL A 283 35.03 -10.22 5.08
N GLY A 284 35.37 -9.08 5.70
CA GLY A 284 36.47 -9.00 6.66
C GLY A 284 37.87 -8.93 6.07
N ASP A 285 38.05 -9.15 4.74
CA ASP A 285 39.33 -8.93 4.07
C ASP A 285 39.58 -7.42 3.83
N PRO A 286 40.64 -6.84 4.39
CA PRO A 286 40.97 -5.43 4.14
C PRO A 286 41.18 -5.09 2.66
N ALA A 287 41.58 -6.07 1.82
CA ALA A 287 41.75 -5.86 0.38
C ALA A 287 40.40 -5.67 -0.35
N SER A 288 39.29 -6.06 0.26
CA SER A 288 37.95 -5.80 -0.27
C SER A 288 37.45 -4.37 -0.03
N ARG A 289 38.27 -3.52 0.60
CA ARG A 289 37.98 -2.10 0.83
C ARG A 289 39.09 -1.21 0.29
N PRO A 290 38.80 0.05 -0.09
CA PRO A 290 39.83 1.02 -0.47
C PRO A 290 40.89 1.17 0.61
N SER A 291 42.16 1.23 0.22
CA SER A 291 43.29 1.44 1.14
C SER A 291 43.29 2.86 1.74
N GLY A 292 43.91 3.03 2.91
CA GLY A 292 44.04 4.29 3.60
C GLY A 292 43.49 4.29 5.02
N ASP A 293 43.57 5.41 5.72
CA ASP A 293 43.13 5.60 7.10
C ASP A 293 41.82 6.43 7.16
N GLY A 294 41.12 6.35 8.29
CA GLY A 294 39.92 7.13 8.59
C GLY A 294 38.66 6.62 7.85
N PRO A 295 37.49 7.26 8.08
CA PRO A 295 36.21 6.88 7.50
C PRO A 295 36.14 7.14 5.99
N LEU A 296 35.10 6.63 5.36
CA LEU A 296 34.74 6.92 3.96
C LEU A 296 33.41 7.66 3.89
N THR A 297 33.31 8.63 3.00
CA THR A 297 32.06 9.34 2.71
C THR A 297 31.50 8.85 1.39
N TRP A 298 30.33 8.21 1.45
CA TRP A 298 29.54 7.75 0.30
C TRP A 298 28.60 8.86 -0.13
N LYS A 299 28.58 9.20 -1.41
CA LYS A 299 27.79 10.30 -1.96
C LYS A 299 26.73 9.76 -2.90
N PHE A 300 25.48 9.98 -2.56
CA PHE A 300 24.33 9.54 -3.35
C PHE A 300 23.56 10.73 -3.91
N LYS A 301 22.94 10.52 -5.07
CA LYS A 301 22.04 11.48 -5.70
C LYS A 301 20.77 10.77 -6.16
N GLY A 302 19.62 11.28 -5.73
CA GLY A 302 18.29 10.84 -6.18
C GLY A 302 17.52 12.02 -6.77
N ASP A 303 17.12 11.91 -8.03
CA ASP A 303 16.35 12.96 -8.72
C ASP A 303 14.85 12.64 -8.64
N ASN A 304 14.07 13.62 -8.25
CA ASN A 304 12.60 13.54 -8.14
C ASN A 304 12.11 12.32 -7.33
N ILE A 305 12.67 12.16 -6.15
CA ILE A 305 12.25 11.15 -5.16
C ILE A 305 11.55 11.82 -4.00
N ARG A 306 10.76 11.06 -3.23
CA ARG A 306 9.96 11.62 -2.13
C ARG A 306 10.61 11.50 -0.76
N THR A 307 11.63 10.66 -0.64
CA THR A 307 12.36 10.40 0.62
C THR A 307 13.66 9.67 0.31
N PHE A 308 14.48 9.40 1.33
CA PHE A 308 15.76 8.73 1.21
C PHE A 308 15.99 7.77 2.38
N ALA A 309 16.40 6.54 2.09
CA ALA A 309 16.84 5.56 3.09
C ALA A 309 18.23 5.03 2.75
N TRP A 310 18.89 4.43 3.72
CA TRP A 310 20.20 3.83 3.54
C TRP A 310 20.48 2.74 4.59
N ALA A 311 21.43 1.88 4.24
CA ALA A 311 21.97 0.86 5.14
C ALA A 311 23.48 0.82 5.05
N ALA A 312 24.14 0.38 6.13
CA ALA A 312 25.57 0.21 6.17
C ALA A 312 25.97 -1.02 6.97
N SER A 313 27.00 -1.75 6.49
CA SER A 313 27.54 -2.92 7.19
C SER A 313 28.96 -3.24 6.74
N ASP A 314 29.76 -3.74 7.65
CA ASP A 314 31.04 -4.39 7.34
C ASP A 314 30.86 -5.87 6.94
N ALA A 315 29.69 -6.45 7.23
CA ALA A 315 29.35 -7.85 6.95
C ALA A 315 28.63 -8.12 5.62
N PHE A 316 28.31 -7.09 4.81
CA PHE A 316 27.55 -7.29 3.58
C PHE A 316 28.33 -8.09 2.53
N ILE A 317 27.72 -9.17 2.05
CA ILE A 317 27.89 -9.72 0.72
C ILE A 317 27.09 -8.83 -0.23
N TRP A 318 27.52 -8.71 -1.48
CA TRP A 318 26.87 -7.87 -2.46
C TRP A 318 26.89 -8.53 -3.83
N ASP A 319 25.73 -8.68 -4.44
CA ASP A 319 25.60 -9.14 -5.81
C ASP A 319 24.62 -8.28 -6.62
N ALA A 320 24.69 -8.38 -7.94
CA ALA A 320 23.91 -7.55 -8.84
C ALA A 320 23.71 -8.20 -10.20
N CYS A 321 22.65 -7.80 -10.91
CA CYS A 321 22.42 -8.03 -12.33
C CYS A 321 21.74 -6.80 -12.95
N ALA A 322 21.50 -6.82 -14.26
CA ALA A 322 20.75 -5.76 -14.92
C ALA A 322 19.57 -6.32 -15.71
N VAL A 323 18.48 -5.56 -15.71
CA VAL A 323 17.32 -5.82 -16.56
C VAL A 323 17.16 -4.73 -17.60
N THR A 324 16.53 -5.06 -18.72
CA THR A 324 16.18 -4.08 -19.75
C THR A 324 14.67 -3.97 -19.84
N ILE A 325 14.16 -2.80 -19.53
CA ILE A 325 12.74 -2.44 -19.63
C ILE A 325 12.51 -1.42 -20.74
N LYS A 326 11.26 -1.19 -21.13
CA LYS A 326 10.89 -0.06 -22.01
C LYS A 326 10.58 1.16 -21.16
N ASP A 327 11.11 2.32 -21.54
CA ASP A 327 10.68 3.60 -20.96
C ASP A 327 9.35 4.08 -21.58
N LEU A 328 8.82 5.21 -21.08
CA LEU A 328 7.58 5.81 -21.61
C LEU A 328 7.61 6.19 -23.09
N ALA A 329 8.80 6.33 -23.66
CA ALA A 329 8.99 6.57 -25.08
C ALA A 329 9.20 5.28 -25.91
N GLY A 330 9.13 4.11 -25.26
CA GLY A 330 9.36 2.80 -25.86
C GLY A 330 10.82 2.46 -26.12
N LYS A 331 11.78 3.23 -25.56
CA LYS A 331 13.21 2.96 -25.68
C LYS A 331 13.67 1.99 -24.61
N ASP A 332 14.71 1.23 -24.94
CA ASP A 332 15.36 0.37 -23.96
C ASP A 332 16.04 1.21 -22.87
N LYS A 333 15.77 0.83 -21.63
CA LYS A 333 16.36 1.38 -20.41
C LYS A 333 16.91 0.23 -19.57
N THR A 334 18.18 0.33 -19.19
CA THR A 334 18.80 -0.62 -18.28
C THR A 334 18.59 -0.18 -16.83
N VAL A 335 18.18 -1.12 -15.96
CA VAL A 335 18.03 -0.94 -14.52
C VAL A 335 18.94 -1.91 -13.81
N LEU A 336 19.81 -1.42 -12.92
CA LEU A 336 20.63 -2.26 -12.05
C LEU A 336 19.78 -2.80 -10.90
N CYS A 337 19.71 -4.12 -10.77
CA CYS A 337 19.09 -4.84 -9.67
C CYS A 337 20.16 -5.43 -8.78
N GLN A 338 20.13 -5.17 -7.47
CA GLN A 338 21.19 -5.60 -6.57
C GLN A 338 20.68 -5.95 -5.16
N SER A 339 21.46 -6.77 -4.45
CA SER A 339 21.16 -7.19 -3.09
C SER A 339 22.40 -7.14 -2.21
N LEU A 340 22.19 -6.66 -0.96
CA LEU A 340 23.20 -6.66 0.09
C LEU A 340 22.67 -7.41 1.31
N TYR A 341 23.43 -8.39 1.79
CA TYR A 341 22.98 -9.30 2.84
C TYR A 341 24.15 -9.92 3.60
N PRO A 342 23.96 -10.40 4.86
CA PRO A 342 24.99 -11.09 5.61
C PRO A 342 25.16 -12.55 5.15
N ASN A 343 26.26 -13.18 5.52
CA ASN A 343 26.60 -14.53 5.09
C ASN A 343 25.57 -15.61 5.51
N GLU A 344 24.92 -15.45 6.65
CA GLU A 344 23.88 -16.35 7.14
C GLU A 344 22.54 -16.27 6.40
N ALA A 345 22.38 -15.32 5.49
CA ALA A 345 21.16 -15.14 4.67
C ALA A 345 21.16 -16.09 3.45
N ASN A 346 21.14 -17.41 3.70
CA ASN A 346 21.30 -18.42 2.65
C ASN A 346 20.23 -18.38 1.55
N ALA A 347 18.99 -17.99 1.89
CA ALA A 347 17.90 -17.87 0.92
C ALA A 347 18.05 -16.64 -0.01
N TRP A 348 19.03 -15.77 0.24
CA TRP A 348 19.31 -14.56 -0.55
C TRP A 348 20.36 -14.78 -1.63
N LYS A 349 21.20 -15.80 -1.45
CA LYS A 349 22.36 -16.05 -2.30
C LYS A 349 21.95 -16.50 -3.70
N PRO A 350 22.77 -16.24 -4.73
CA PRO A 350 22.49 -16.65 -6.12
C PRO A 350 22.35 -18.15 -6.35
N ASP A 351 22.87 -18.97 -5.47
CA ASP A 351 22.78 -20.44 -5.51
C ASP A 351 21.55 -21.00 -4.75
N ALA A 352 20.66 -20.13 -4.24
CA ALA A 352 19.35 -20.54 -3.78
C ALA A 352 18.49 -21.10 -4.94
N GLU A 353 17.51 -21.94 -4.62
CA GLU A 353 16.69 -22.69 -5.57
C GLU A 353 16.12 -21.82 -6.71
N ASP A 354 15.67 -20.61 -6.39
CA ASP A 354 15.03 -19.67 -7.32
C ASP A 354 15.98 -18.53 -7.77
N GLY A 355 17.29 -18.65 -7.59
CA GLY A 355 18.30 -17.66 -8.00
C GLY A 355 18.51 -16.51 -7.01
N GLY A 356 17.86 -16.54 -5.85
CA GLY A 356 18.08 -15.62 -4.73
C GLY A 356 17.51 -14.22 -4.91
N SER A 357 17.81 -13.35 -3.95
CA SER A 357 17.18 -12.03 -3.80
C SER A 357 17.30 -11.14 -5.04
N THR A 358 18.47 -11.05 -5.66
CA THR A 358 18.69 -10.19 -6.83
C THR A 358 17.83 -10.60 -8.03
N GLN A 359 17.54 -11.90 -8.21
CA GLN A 359 16.65 -12.37 -9.27
C GLN A 359 15.19 -12.03 -8.96
N TYR A 360 14.79 -11.99 -7.67
CA TYR A 360 13.45 -11.52 -7.28
C TYR A 360 13.27 -10.03 -7.55
N VAL A 361 14.27 -9.20 -7.20
CA VAL A 361 14.28 -7.76 -7.55
C VAL A 361 14.16 -7.58 -9.06
N ALA A 362 14.93 -8.34 -9.83
CA ALA A 362 14.92 -8.28 -11.29
C ALA A 362 13.55 -8.64 -11.88
N HIS A 363 12.92 -9.72 -11.38
CA HIS A 363 11.56 -10.11 -11.77
C HIS A 363 10.55 -8.99 -11.49
N SER A 364 10.53 -8.47 -10.26
CA SER A 364 9.56 -7.45 -9.84
C SER A 364 9.70 -6.16 -10.67
N VAL A 365 10.94 -5.71 -10.95
CA VAL A 365 11.19 -4.55 -11.82
C VAL A 365 10.71 -4.78 -13.26
N GLU A 366 10.98 -5.95 -13.84
CA GLU A 366 10.51 -6.32 -15.19
C GLU A 366 8.99 -6.42 -15.23
N PHE A 367 8.40 -7.19 -14.30
CA PHE A 367 6.96 -7.44 -14.25
C PHE A 367 6.15 -6.16 -14.09
N TYR A 368 6.42 -5.37 -13.06
CA TYR A 368 5.64 -4.16 -12.79
C TYR A 368 5.85 -3.06 -13.83
N SER A 369 7.03 -3.02 -14.47
CA SER A 369 7.28 -2.10 -15.58
C SER A 369 6.40 -2.37 -16.80
N ASP A 370 6.12 -3.64 -17.10
CA ASP A 370 5.21 -4.04 -18.18
C ASP A 370 3.75 -3.98 -17.75
N PHE A 371 3.45 -4.43 -16.53
CA PHE A 371 2.09 -4.53 -16.02
C PHE A 371 1.44 -3.16 -15.79
N LEU A 372 2.17 -2.16 -15.25
CA LEU A 372 1.62 -0.87 -14.83
C LEU A 372 2.24 0.34 -15.51
N TYR A 373 3.51 0.59 -15.23
CA TYR A 373 4.21 1.81 -15.59
C TYR A 373 5.72 1.58 -15.57
N PRO A 374 6.48 2.03 -16.59
CA PRO A 374 7.92 1.83 -16.62
C PRO A 374 8.63 2.34 -15.36
N TYR A 375 9.44 1.48 -14.74
CA TYR A 375 10.23 1.87 -13.57
C TYR A 375 11.10 3.09 -13.88
N PRO A 376 10.96 4.22 -13.16
CA PRO A 376 11.57 5.48 -13.59
C PRO A 376 13.04 5.62 -13.21
N TYR A 377 13.52 4.87 -12.20
CA TYR A 377 14.84 5.04 -11.61
C TYR A 377 15.89 4.13 -12.25
N PRO A 378 17.20 4.41 -12.06
CA PRO A 378 18.28 3.65 -12.71
C PRO A 378 18.65 2.35 -12.00
N LEU A 379 18.23 2.17 -10.75
CA LEU A 379 18.57 0.99 -9.94
C LEU A 379 17.45 0.64 -8.95
N MET A 380 17.50 -0.60 -8.45
CA MET A 380 16.73 -1.08 -7.32
C MET A 380 17.64 -1.96 -6.44
N THR A 381 17.67 -1.67 -5.16
CA THR A 381 18.49 -2.37 -4.17
C THR A 381 17.63 -3.04 -3.13
N ASN A 382 17.86 -4.32 -2.86
CA ASN A 382 17.28 -5.01 -1.71
C ASN A 382 18.35 -5.20 -0.62
N VAL A 383 18.03 -4.86 0.62
CA VAL A 383 18.96 -5.00 1.75
C VAL A 383 18.35 -5.88 2.82
N ASN A 384 19.13 -6.81 3.32
CA ASN A 384 18.76 -7.64 4.46
C ASN A 384 19.34 -7.07 5.76
N GLY A 385 18.49 -6.88 6.74
CA GLY A 385 18.87 -6.37 8.05
C GLY A 385 17.79 -6.56 9.10
N PRO A 386 17.78 -5.71 10.14
CA PRO A 386 16.83 -5.81 11.24
C PRO A 386 15.38 -5.47 10.81
N GLU A 387 15.18 -4.62 9.80
CA GLU A 387 13.82 -4.31 9.30
C GLU A 387 13.33 -5.43 8.39
N GLY A 388 12.14 -5.95 8.69
CA GLY A 388 11.59 -7.13 8.05
C GLY A 388 10.88 -6.87 6.72
N GLY A 389 10.47 -5.65 6.48
CA GLY A 389 9.80 -5.16 5.28
C GLY A 389 9.65 -3.65 5.35
N MET A 390 10.26 -2.92 4.42
CA MET A 390 10.15 -1.47 4.31
C MET A 390 10.64 -0.96 2.95
N GLU A 391 9.84 -0.16 2.33
CA GLU A 391 10.05 0.41 1.01
C GLU A 391 10.61 1.83 1.06
N TYR A 392 11.46 2.13 0.07
CA TYR A 392 11.96 3.47 -0.24
C TYR A 392 12.28 3.59 -1.73
N PRO A 393 12.40 4.81 -2.27
CA PRO A 393 12.84 4.95 -3.66
C PRO A 393 14.22 4.32 -3.86
N MET A 394 14.31 3.37 -4.79
CA MET A 394 15.55 2.68 -5.19
C MET A 394 16.21 1.78 -4.13
N ILE A 395 15.65 1.65 -2.93
CA ILE A 395 16.13 0.74 -1.90
C ILE A 395 14.95 0.21 -1.08
N VAL A 396 14.99 -1.07 -0.77
CA VAL A 396 14.02 -1.74 0.10
C VAL A 396 14.74 -2.55 1.15
N PHE A 397 14.13 -2.69 2.32
CA PHE A 397 14.63 -3.52 3.41
C PHE A 397 13.76 -4.76 3.54
N CYS A 398 14.36 -5.94 3.56
CA CYS A 398 13.61 -7.19 3.60
C CYS A 398 14.23 -8.18 4.59
N GLY A 399 13.35 -8.89 5.31
CA GLY A 399 13.70 -10.04 6.12
C GLY A 399 13.91 -11.31 5.29
N GLY A 400 13.52 -12.47 5.87
CA GLY A 400 13.48 -13.74 5.12
C GLY A 400 14.82 -14.44 4.95
N ARG A 401 15.73 -14.34 5.92
CA ARG A 401 17.03 -15.09 5.91
C ARG A 401 16.84 -16.58 5.91
N ARG A 402 15.74 -17.08 6.47
CA ARG A 402 15.41 -18.50 6.69
C ARG A 402 13.98 -18.82 6.28
N GLY A 403 13.66 -20.10 6.16
CA GLY A 403 12.30 -20.57 5.88
C GLY A 403 11.93 -20.44 4.41
N ARG A 404 10.82 -19.77 4.10
CA ARG A 404 10.28 -19.61 2.73
C ARG A 404 11.10 -18.67 1.84
N GLY A 405 12.21 -18.12 2.35
CA GLY A 405 13.02 -17.14 1.62
C GLY A 405 12.38 -15.76 1.52
N PRO A 406 13.04 -14.80 0.83
CA PRO A 406 12.61 -13.41 0.76
C PRO A 406 11.68 -13.09 -0.42
N LEU A 407 11.32 -14.03 -1.32
CA LEU A 407 10.58 -13.73 -2.55
C LEU A 407 9.34 -12.86 -2.30
N GLY A 408 8.44 -13.30 -1.42
CA GLY A 408 7.18 -12.59 -1.21
C GLY A 408 7.34 -11.19 -0.61
N VAL A 409 8.29 -11.02 0.33
CA VAL A 409 8.58 -9.69 0.90
C VAL A 409 9.36 -8.83 -0.09
N THR A 410 10.30 -9.37 -0.85
CA THR A 410 11.02 -8.62 -1.89
C THR A 410 10.07 -8.09 -2.97
N ASP A 411 9.16 -8.94 -3.45
CA ASP A 411 8.17 -8.54 -4.45
C ASP A 411 7.23 -7.45 -3.92
N HIS A 412 6.83 -7.56 -2.64
CA HIS A 412 6.01 -6.57 -1.96
C HIS A 412 6.73 -5.23 -1.84
N GLU A 413 7.93 -5.21 -1.26
CA GLU A 413 8.67 -3.96 -1.05
C GLU A 413 9.09 -3.30 -2.38
N VAL A 414 9.47 -4.07 -3.40
CA VAL A 414 9.76 -3.52 -4.74
C VAL A 414 8.50 -2.97 -5.40
N GLY A 415 7.33 -3.62 -5.22
CA GLY A 415 6.06 -3.17 -5.74
C GLY A 415 5.63 -1.78 -5.22
N HIS A 416 6.00 -1.45 -3.99
CA HIS A 416 5.84 -0.11 -3.42
C HIS A 416 6.54 1.00 -4.21
N SER A 417 7.47 0.68 -5.10
CA SER A 417 8.01 1.67 -6.04
C SER A 417 6.93 2.32 -6.90
N TRP A 418 5.81 1.65 -7.13
CA TRP A 418 4.63 2.19 -7.83
C TRP A 418 3.64 2.82 -6.87
N PHE A 419 3.35 2.18 -5.75
CA PHE A 419 2.48 2.65 -4.67
C PHE A 419 3.23 2.51 -3.34
N PRO A 420 3.69 3.57 -2.66
CA PRO A 420 3.36 4.99 -2.90
C PRO A 420 4.50 5.79 -3.57
N MET A 421 5.64 5.19 -3.98
CA MET A 421 6.83 5.97 -4.35
C MET A 421 6.64 6.76 -5.66
N ILE A 422 5.93 6.24 -6.65
CA ILE A 422 5.59 6.95 -7.89
C ILE A 422 4.22 7.65 -7.75
N VAL A 423 3.21 6.95 -7.23
CA VAL A 423 1.87 7.49 -6.98
C VAL A 423 1.74 7.84 -5.51
N ASN A 424 2.06 9.08 -5.16
CA ASN A 424 2.28 9.56 -3.79
C ASN A 424 0.98 9.79 -3.01
N SER A 425 0.31 8.71 -2.59
CA SER A 425 -0.86 8.77 -1.71
C SER A 425 -0.51 9.23 -0.29
N ASP A 426 -1.50 9.77 0.43
CA ASP A 426 -1.37 10.15 1.85
C ASP A 426 -1.58 8.92 2.73
N GLU A 427 -0.50 8.23 3.07
CA GLU A 427 -0.52 7.01 3.86
C GLU A 427 -0.94 7.25 5.33
N ARG A 428 -0.77 8.47 5.84
CA ARG A 428 -1.26 8.85 7.18
C ARG A 428 -2.79 8.76 7.29
N ARG A 429 -3.49 8.83 6.15
CA ARG A 429 -4.95 8.77 6.08
C ARG A 429 -5.47 7.53 5.36
N HIS A 430 -4.82 7.16 4.27
CA HIS A 430 -5.33 6.22 3.27
C HIS A 430 -4.30 5.14 2.93
N ALA A 431 -3.79 4.42 3.95
CA ALA A 431 -2.78 3.38 3.76
C ALA A 431 -3.23 2.25 2.81
N TRP A 432 -4.53 2.09 2.58
CA TRP A 432 -5.05 1.14 1.60
C TRP A 432 -4.70 1.49 0.14
N MET A 433 -4.43 2.77 -0.17
CA MET A 433 -3.98 3.19 -1.51
C MET A 433 -2.51 2.88 -1.76
N ASP A 434 -1.77 2.60 -0.73
CA ASP A 434 -0.42 2.09 -0.71
C ASP A 434 -0.46 0.56 -0.64
N GLU A 435 -0.72 0.01 0.52
CA GLU A 435 -0.62 -1.42 0.86
C GLU A 435 -1.59 -2.31 0.08
N GLY A 436 -2.81 -1.81 -0.12
CA GLY A 436 -3.86 -2.56 -0.81
C GLY A 436 -3.63 -2.64 -2.32
N PHE A 437 -3.23 -1.53 -2.95
CA PHE A 437 -2.87 -1.53 -4.36
C PHE A 437 -1.63 -2.39 -4.60
N ASN A 438 -0.64 -2.24 -3.74
CA ASN A 438 0.56 -3.06 -3.80
C ASN A 438 0.25 -4.55 -3.60
N THR A 439 -0.52 -4.93 -2.58
CA THR A 439 -0.93 -6.34 -2.39
C THR A 439 -1.67 -6.90 -3.60
N PHE A 440 -2.52 -6.10 -4.27
CA PHE A 440 -3.20 -6.52 -5.49
C PHE A 440 -2.21 -6.83 -6.62
N ILE A 441 -1.25 -5.95 -6.89
CA ILE A 441 -0.28 -6.20 -7.97
C ILE A 441 0.69 -7.34 -7.63
N ASN A 442 1.00 -7.54 -6.34
CA ASN A 442 1.83 -8.67 -5.88
C ASN A 442 1.16 -10.02 -6.18
N MET A 443 -0.16 -10.13 -6.08
CA MET A 443 -0.87 -11.37 -6.43
C MET A 443 -0.58 -11.78 -7.88
N HIS A 444 -0.56 -10.81 -8.80
CA HIS A 444 -0.27 -11.05 -10.21
C HIS A 444 1.21 -11.32 -10.46
N SER A 445 2.11 -10.59 -9.80
CA SER A 445 3.56 -10.76 -9.94
C SER A 445 4.02 -12.13 -9.45
N LEU A 446 3.58 -12.53 -8.25
CA LEU A 446 3.94 -13.81 -7.65
C LEU A 446 3.37 -15.00 -8.43
N ALA A 447 2.14 -14.88 -8.95
CA ALA A 447 1.56 -15.90 -9.84
C ALA A 447 2.38 -16.04 -11.12
N ALA A 448 2.76 -14.93 -11.76
CA ALA A 448 3.61 -14.93 -12.95
C ALA A 448 5.01 -15.53 -12.69
N PHE A 449 5.62 -15.21 -11.52
CA PHE A 449 6.91 -15.79 -11.14
C PHE A 449 6.86 -17.31 -11.01
N ARG A 450 5.75 -17.84 -10.47
CA ARG A 450 5.56 -19.28 -10.23
C ARG A 450 5.00 -20.03 -11.45
N GLY A 451 4.47 -19.31 -12.44
CA GLY A 451 3.72 -19.91 -13.55
C GLY A 451 2.36 -20.48 -13.12
N GLU A 452 1.75 -19.85 -12.13
CA GLU A 452 0.47 -20.23 -11.52
C GLU A 452 -0.62 -19.21 -11.90
N ASP A 453 -1.88 -19.57 -11.70
CA ASP A 453 -3.00 -18.64 -11.78
C ASP A 453 -3.11 -17.79 -10.50
N VAL A 454 -3.68 -16.58 -10.64
CA VAL A 454 -3.89 -15.69 -9.49
C VAL A 454 -4.92 -16.29 -8.53
N ASN A 455 -4.51 -16.52 -7.29
CA ASN A 455 -5.37 -17.13 -6.27
C ASN A 455 -5.69 -16.15 -5.11
N PRO A 456 -6.90 -15.57 -5.05
CA PRO A 456 -7.33 -14.68 -3.98
C PRO A 456 -7.83 -15.42 -2.72
N GLY A 457 -7.82 -16.75 -2.68
CA GLY A 457 -8.48 -17.58 -1.67
C GLY A 457 -8.15 -17.20 -0.22
N ARG A 458 -6.89 -16.87 0.08
CA ARG A 458 -6.50 -16.40 1.42
C ARG A 458 -7.13 -15.05 1.78
N ALA A 459 -7.19 -14.12 0.85
CA ALA A 459 -7.80 -12.80 1.05
C ALA A 459 -9.32 -12.95 1.21
N ARG A 460 -9.95 -13.79 0.37
CA ARG A 460 -11.37 -14.14 0.46
C ARG A 460 -11.74 -14.72 1.83
N GLN A 461 -11.09 -15.78 2.25
CA GLN A 461 -11.35 -16.41 3.56
C GLN A 461 -11.16 -15.45 4.73
N GLN A 462 -10.16 -14.59 4.67
CA GLN A 462 -9.94 -13.61 5.73
C GLN A 462 -11.02 -12.53 5.75
N THR A 463 -11.48 -12.06 4.58
CA THR A 463 -12.59 -11.10 4.47
C THR A 463 -13.89 -11.70 5.02
N MET A 464 -14.22 -12.95 4.70
CA MET A 464 -15.35 -13.67 5.29
C MET A 464 -15.28 -13.75 6.82
N ARG A 465 -14.10 -14.08 7.38
CA ARG A 465 -13.90 -14.11 8.84
C ARG A 465 -14.09 -12.74 9.49
N LEU A 466 -13.64 -11.66 8.85
CA LEU A 466 -13.87 -10.29 9.32
C LEU A 466 -15.36 -9.97 9.33
N ALA A 467 -16.06 -10.26 8.23
CA ALA A 467 -17.48 -9.97 8.07
C ALA A 467 -18.36 -10.73 9.08
N ARG A 468 -18.02 -12.00 9.40
CA ARG A 468 -18.68 -12.79 10.45
C ARG A 468 -18.36 -12.35 11.88
N GLY A 469 -17.35 -11.56 12.08
CA GLY A 469 -16.83 -11.19 13.41
C GLY A 469 -16.71 -9.70 13.61
N ARG A 470 -15.47 -9.23 13.73
CA ARG A 470 -15.12 -7.83 13.97
C ARG A 470 -14.52 -7.22 12.72
N THR A 471 -15.19 -6.22 12.16
CA THR A 471 -14.74 -5.49 10.97
C THR A 471 -14.84 -3.98 11.17
N GLN A 472 -14.36 -3.23 10.21
CA GLN A 472 -14.54 -1.78 10.05
C GLN A 472 -14.29 -1.41 8.57
N PRO A 473 -14.67 -0.21 8.12
CA PRO A 473 -14.36 0.26 6.76
C PRO A 473 -12.88 0.17 6.42
N ILE A 474 -12.57 0.05 5.14
CA ILE A 474 -11.18 0.09 4.64
C ILE A 474 -10.61 1.50 4.82
N ASP A 475 -11.37 2.54 4.43
CA ASP A 475 -10.91 3.93 4.46
C ASP A 475 -10.97 4.53 5.88
N VAL A 476 -10.14 3.97 6.75
CA VAL A 476 -9.92 4.42 8.14
C VAL A 476 -8.43 4.70 8.31
N PHE A 477 -8.11 5.78 9.01
CA PHE A 477 -6.72 6.13 9.31
C PHE A 477 -5.99 4.94 9.94
N PRO A 478 -4.79 4.55 9.45
CA PRO A 478 -4.10 3.35 9.92
C PRO A 478 -3.88 3.33 11.44
N ASP A 479 -3.56 4.46 12.07
CA ASP A 479 -3.41 4.57 13.52
C ASP A 479 -4.75 4.44 14.30
N ARG A 480 -5.89 4.41 13.61
CA ARG A 480 -7.24 4.21 14.17
C ARG A 480 -7.85 2.85 13.84
N ASN A 481 -7.10 2.00 13.17
CA ASN A 481 -7.55 0.62 12.97
C ASN A 481 -7.68 -0.09 14.31
N LEU A 482 -8.72 -0.90 14.42
CA LEU A 482 -8.87 -1.78 15.56
C LEU A 482 -7.67 -2.74 15.66
N PRO A 483 -7.17 -3.05 16.87
CA PRO A 483 -6.00 -3.89 17.02
C PRO A 483 -6.08 -5.20 16.24
N GLY A 484 -5.05 -5.46 15.42
CA GLY A 484 -4.93 -6.68 14.58
C GLY A 484 -5.66 -6.61 13.23
N LEU A 485 -6.39 -5.54 12.91
CA LEU A 485 -7.14 -5.45 11.65
C LEU A 485 -6.37 -4.77 10.50
N LEU A 486 -5.29 -4.03 10.77
CA LEU A 486 -4.54 -3.29 9.75
C LEU A 486 -4.22 -4.15 8.52
N GLY A 487 -3.49 -5.26 8.70
CA GLY A 487 -3.09 -6.13 7.60
C GLY A 487 -4.25 -6.86 6.91
N SER A 488 -5.38 -7.02 7.59
CA SER A 488 -6.56 -7.65 6.99
C SER A 488 -7.38 -6.68 6.15
N LEU A 489 -7.45 -5.42 6.57
CA LEU A 489 -8.24 -4.38 5.91
C LEU A 489 -7.45 -3.65 4.83
N GLN A 490 -6.34 -3.03 5.23
CA GLN A 490 -5.56 -2.16 4.34
C GLN A 490 -4.90 -2.95 3.20
N TYR A 491 -4.44 -4.17 3.47
CA TYR A 491 -3.79 -5.05 2.49
C TYR A 491 -4.81 -5.96 1.79
N ARG A 492 -5.34 -6.97 2.49
CA ARG A 492 -6.00 -8.11 1.85
C ARG A 492 -7.44 -7.84 1.41
N LYS A 493 -8.26 -7.17 2.25
CA LYS A 493 -9.63 -6.83 1.84
C LYS A 493 -9.61 -5.84 0.68
N THR A 494 -8.67 -4.89 0.67
CA THR A 494 -8.47 -3.95 -0.43
C THR A 494 -8.05 -4.69 -1.71
N ALA A 495 -7.04 -5.56 -1.65
CA ALA A 495 -6.60 -6.34 -2.79
C ALA A 495 -7.70 -7.26 -3.34
N LEU A 496 -8.47 -7.90 -2.46
CA LEU A 496 -9.65 -8.67 -2.88
C LEU A 496 -10.68 -7.79 -3.58
N GLY A 497 -10.97 -6.60 -3.04
CA GLY A 497 -11.90 -5.67 -3.69
C GLY A 497 -11.47 -5.30 -5.11
N LEU A 498 -10.18 -5.00 -5.31
CA LEU A 498 -9.66 -4.73 -6.66
C LEU A 498 -9.71 -5.96 -7.57
N HIS A 499 -9.44 -7.14 -7.03
CA HIS A 499 -9.57 -8.40 -7.78
C HIS A 499 -11.02 -8.65 -8.22
N LEU A 500 -12.00 -8.47 -7.33
CA LEU A 500 -13.42 -8.59 -7.67
C LEU A 500 -13.88 -7.53 -8.67
N LEU A 501 -13.38 -6.29 -8.53
CA LEU A 501 -13.65 -5.23 -9.50
C LEU A 501 -13.13 -5.61 -10.90
N ARG A 502 -11.96 -6.28 -10.95
CA ARG A 502 -11.33 -6.78 -12.17
C ARG A 502 -12.06 -7.97 -12.77
N GLU A 503 -12.30 -9.03 -11.98
CA GLU A 503 -12.78 -10.32 -12.51
C GLU A 503 -14.30 -10.38 -12.64
N VAL A 504 -15.03 -9.78 -11.68
CA VAL A 504 -16.48 -9.94 -11.59
C VAL A 504 -17.25 -8.74 -12.17
N VAL A 505 -16.73 -7.51 -11.97
CA VAL A 505 -17.49 -6.30 -12.30
C VAL A 505 -17.15 -5.73 -13.67
N LEU A 506 -15.87 -5.50 -13.96
CA LEU A 506 -15.45 -4.81 -15.19
C LEU A 506 -14.94 -5.75 -16.29
N GLY A 507 -14.40 -6.90 -15.91
CA GLY A 507 -13.56 -7.73 -16.76
C GLY A 507 -12.10 -7.22 -16.82
N PRO A 508 -11.12 -8.14 -17.02
CA PRO A 508 -9.69 -7.83 -16.92
C PRO A 508 -9.24 -6.70 -17.85
N GLU A 509 -9.61 -6.72 -19.11
CA GLU A 509 -9.15 -5.71 -20.08
C GLU A 509 -9.57 -4.28 -19.70
N ARG A 510 -10.81 -4.11 -19.25
CA ARG A 510 -11.38 -2.81 -18.91
C ARG A 510 -10.82 -2.28 -17.60
N PHE A 511 -10.67 -3.16 -16.60
CA PHE A 511 -10.06 -2.81 -15.33
C PHE A 511 -8.59 -2.43 -15.51
N ASP A 512 -7.80 -3.26 -16.20
CA ASP A 512 -6.36 -3.05 -16.39
C ASP A 512 -6.09 -1.74 -17.14
N TYR A 513 -6.93 -1.41 -18.13
CA TYR A 513 -6.86 -0.11 -18.81
C TYR A 513 -7.11 1.05 -17.83
N ALA A 514 -8.18 0.99 -17.03
CA ALA A 514 -8.54 2.04 -16.10
C ALA A 514 -7.49 2.21 -14.98
N PHE A 515 -6.95 1.10 -14.48
CA PHE A 515 -5.94 1.11 -13.42
C PHE A 515 -4.59 1.67 -13.92
N ARG A 516 -4.16 1.31 -15.13
CA ARG A 516 -2.99 1.92 -15.79
C ARG A 516 -3.19 3.41 -16.04
N GLU A 517 -4.41 3.81 -16.43
CA GLU A 517 -4.76 5.22 -16.62
C GLU A 517 -4.69 6.00 -15.30
N TYR A 518 -5.10 5.41 -14.18
CA TYR A 518 -4.91 6.00 -12.84
C TYR A 518 -3.43 6.24 -12.54
N VAL A 519 -2.57 5.23 -12.71
CA VAL A 519 -1.12 5.37 -12.50
C VAL A 519 -0.55 6.44 -13.43
N ARG A 520 -0.91 6.45 -14.72
CA ARG A 520 -0.43 7.43 -15.69
C ARG A 520 -0.83 8.88 -15.34
N ARG A 521 -2.05 9.09 -14.87
CA ARG A 521 -2.54 10.41 -14.45
C ARG A 521 -1.83 10.93 -13.22
N TRP A 522 -1.52 10.04 -12.29
CA TRP A 522 -1.03 10.40 -10.96
C TRP A 522 0.44 10.04 -10.69
N ALA A 523 1.16 9.52 -11.66
CA ALA A 523 2.61 9.35 -11.55
C ALA A 523 3.29 10.66 -11.16
N PHE A 524 4.10 10.63 -10.09
CA PHE A 524 4.78 11.76 -9.46
C PHE A 524 3.84 12.88 -8.98
N LYS A 525 2.63 12.49 -8.58
CA LYS A 525 1.62 13.38 -8.00
C LYS A 525 0.96 12.70 -6.81
N SER A 526 0.13 13.47 -6.09
CA SER A 526 -0.50 13.05 -4.84
C SER A 526 -2.02 12.92 -5.00
N PRO A 527 -2.53 11.74 -5.40
CA PRO A 527 -3.97 11.50 -5.52
C PRO A 527 -4.63 11.31 -4.15
N ARG A 528 -5.96 11.39 -4.16
CA ARG A 528 -6.86 11.07 -3.05
C ARG A 528 -7.80 9.93 -3.44
N PRO A 529 -8.50 9.29 -2.49
CA PRO A 529 -9.50 8.28 -2.81
C PRO A 529 -10.48 8.70 -3.90
N ALA A 530 -10.99 9.93 -3.83
CA ALA A 530 -11.90 10.46 -4.85
C ALA A 530 -11.30 10.53 -6.26
N ASP A 531 -9.99 10.78 -6.38
CA ASP A 531 -9.29 10.81 -7.66
C ASP A 531 -9.19 9.40 -8.25
N PHE A 532 -8.97 8.39 -7.40
CA PHE A 532 -8.98 7.00 -7.81
C PHE A 532 -10.38 6.56 -8.26
N TYR A 533 -11.40 6.77 -7.44
CA TYR A 533 -12.77 6.36 -7.76
C TYR A 533 -13.25 6.97 -9.08
N ARG A 534 -13.07 8.26 -9.24
CA ARG A 534 -13.43 8.98 -10.49
C ARG A 534 -12.62 8.53 -11.68
N THR A 535 -11.33 8.24 -11.51
CA THR A 535 -10.51 7.74 -12.62
C THR A 535 -10.99 6.38 -13.10
N MET A 536 -11.32 5.48 -12.16
CA MET A 536 -11.85 4.15 -12.51
C MET A 536 -13.19 4.28 -13.25
N GLU A 537 -14.10 5.11 -12.75
CA GLU A 537 -15.39 5.35 -13.42
C GLU A 537 -15.23 5.97 -14.82
N ASP A 538 -14.40 7.02 -14.94
CA ASP A 538 -14.18 7.75 -16.20
C ASP A 538 -13.50 6.85 -17.25
N ALA A 539 -12.44 6.15 -16.86
CA ALA A 539 -11.67 5.31 -17.77
C ALA A 539 -12.39 4.00 -18.13
N ALA A 540 -13.10 3.40 -17.18
CA ALA A 540 -13.90 2.20 -17.43
C ALA A 540 -15.25 2.53 -18.10
N GLY A 541 -15.75 3.76 -18.02
CA GLY A 541 -17.07 4.14 -18.51
C GLY A 541 -18.20 3.39 -17.79
N ALA A 542 -18.11 3.26 -16.45
CA ALA A 542 -19.07 2.56 -15.60
C ALA A 542 -19.38 3.36 -14.35
N ASP A 543 -20.60 3.26 -13.84
CA ASP A 543 -20.96 3.72 -12.50
C ASP A 543 -20.48 2.68 -11.48
N LEU A 544 -19.49 3.04 -10.65
CA LEU A 544 -18.88 2.19 -9.64
C LEU A 544 -19.11 2.73 -8.21
N ALA A 545 -19.92 3.78 -8.06
CA ALA A 545 -20.19 4.39 -6.76
C ALA A 545 -20.71 3.36 -5.75
N TRP A 546 -21.58 2.44 -6.19
CA TRP A 546 -22.10 1.35 -5.40
C TRP A 546 -21.00 0.43 -4.87
N PHE A 547 -19.99 0.12 -5.71
CA PHE A 547 -18.87 -0.74 -5.33
C PHE A 547 -17.95 -0.06 -4.31
N PHE A 548 -17.50 1.18 -4.60
CA PHE A 548 -16.61 1.91 -3.71
C PHE A 548 -17.24 2.21 -2.35
N ARG A 549 -18.54 2.50 -2.31
CA ARG A 549 -19.28 2.68 -1.06
C ARG A 549 -19.14 1.47 -0.15
N GLN A 550 -19.54 0.32 -0.61
CA GLN A 550 -19.65 -0.88 0.24
C GLN A 550 -18.30 -1.56 0.51
N TRP A 551 -17.29 -1.36 -0.32
CA TRP A 551 -15.97 -1.98 -0.12
C TRP A 551 -15.00 -1.12 0.66
N PHE A 552 -14.99 0.20 0.45
CA PHE A 552 -13.99 1.11 1.00
C PHE A 552 -14.51 2.00 2.12
N ILE A 553 -15.73 2.52 1.97
CA ILE A 553 -16.29 3.58 2.85
C ILE A 553 -17.17 2.99 3.95
N GLU A 554 -17.89 1.92 3.66
CA GLU A 554 -18.74 1.21 4.61
C GLU A 554 -18.17 -0.17 4.91
N ASP A 555 -18.77 -0.88 5.84
CA ASP A 555 -18.53 -2.29 6.11
C ASP A 555 -19.87 -3.03 6.09
N GLY A 556 -19.82 -4.34 5.82
CA GLY A 556 -21.01 -5.16 5.75
C GLY A 556 -20.68 -6.57 5.33
N THR A 557 -21.71 -7.39 5.26
CA THR A 557 -21.64 -8.78 4.81
C THR A 557 -22.16 -8.91 3.40
N LEU A 558 -21.53 -9.75 2.60
CA LEU A 558 -22.08 -10.29 1.36
C LEU A 558 -22.66 -11.66 1.67
N ASP A 559 -23.89 -11.91 1.23
CA ASP A 559 -24.61 -13.18 1.39
C ASP A 559 -25.60 -13.27 0.22
N GLN A 560 -25.36 -14.19 -0.69
CA GLN A 560 -26.25 -14.52 -1.79
C GLN A 560 -26.83 -15.91 -1.53
N SER A 561 -28.01 -16.20 -2.05
CA SER A 561 -28.59 -17.54 -1.91
C SER A 561 -29.40 -17.97 -3.13
N ILE A 562 -29.59 -19.27 -3.28
CA ILE A 562 -30.36 -19.85 -4.34
C ILE A 562 -31.42 -20.84 -3.78
N GLU A 563 -32.64 -20.76 -4.29
CA GLU A 563 -33.68 -21.74 -4.04
C GLU A 563 -34.22 -22.25 -5.36
N VAL A 564 -34.59 -23.52 -5.40
CA VAL A 564 -35.20 -24.17 -6.56
C VAL A 564 -36.51 -24.83 -6.20
N ALA A 565 -37.54 -24.56 -6.98
CA ALA A 565 -38.83 -25.25 -6.92
C ALA A 565 -39.09 -25.95 -8.24
N ILE A 566 -39.19 -27.29 -8.21
CA ILE A 566 -39.54 -28.10 -9.38
C ILE A 566 -41.07 -28.15 -9.52
N ASN A 567 -41.55 -27.75 -10.68
CA ASN A 567 -42.97 -27.84 -11.05
C ASN A 567 -43.12 -28.96 -12.05
N GLU A 568 -43.80 -30.04 -11.63
CA GLU A 568 -44.05 -31.20 -12.48
C GLU A 568 -44.98 -30.86 -13.68
N ALA A 569 -44.83 -31.60 -14.74
CA ALA A 569 -45.74 -31.48 -15.87
C ALA A 569 -47.18 -31.85 -15.47
N THR A 570 -48.13 -31.08 -15.93
CA THR A 570 -49.55 -31.40 -15.74
C THR A 570 -50.20 -31.76 -17.07
N GLU A 571 -51.00 -32.82 -17.08
CA GLU A 571 -51.80 -33.18 -18.26
C GLU A 571 -52.94 -32.18 -18.47
N ALA A 572 -53.41 -32.03 -19.73
CA ALA A 572 -54.56 -31.20 -20.05
C ALA A 572 -55.80 -31.74 -19.39
N THR A 573 -56.61 -30.86 -18.78
CA THR A 573 -57.93 -31.16 -18.26
C THR A 573 -59.04 -30.47 -19.11
N GLU A 574 -60.31 -30.65 -18.81
CA GLU A 574 -61.36 -29.89 -19.53
C GLU A 574 -61.35 -28.42 -19.33
N ASP A 575 -60.70 -27.92 -18.20
CA ASP A 575 -60.68 -26.55 -17.82
C ASP A 575 -59.24 -25.94 -17.96
N ASP A 576 -58.15 -26.74 -18.05
CA ASP A 576 -56.77 -26.30 -18.08
C ASP A 576 -55.92 -26.93 -19.20
N GLU A 577 -55.09 -26.16 -19.88
CA GLU A 577 -54.10 -26.66 -20.85
C GLU A 577 -52.95 -27.41 -20.15
N ALA A 578 -52.35 -28.40 -20.84
CA ALA A 578 -51.16 -29.09 -20.37
C ALA A 578 -50.02 -28.09 -20.13
N LYS A 579 -49.35 -28.19 -18.98
CA LYS A 579 -48.15 -27.39 -18.67
C LYS A 579 -46.91 -28.27 -18.66
N PRO A 580 -45.84 -27.86 -19.33
CA PRO A 580 -44.58 -28.59 -19.27
C PRO A 580 -43.94 -28.53 -17.88
N ALA A 581 -43.10 -29.51 -17.57
CA ALA A 581 -42.29 -29.48 -16.36
C ALA A 581 -41.30 -28.28 -16.41
N THR A 582 -41.19 -27.56 -15.30
CA THR A 582 -40.30 -26.40 -15.18
C THR A 582 -39.62 -26.38 -13.84
N ALA A 583 -38.47 -25.70 -13.75
CA ALA A 583 -37.83 -25.32 -12.51
C ALA A 583 -37.96 -23.79 -12.31
N THR A 584 -38.45 -23.38 -11.14
CA THR A 584 -38.42 -21.97 -10.73
C THR A 584 -37.19 -21.75 -9.86
N ILE A 585 -36.28 -20.90 -10.32
CA ILE A 585 -35.04 -20.54 -9.66
C ILE A 585 -35.25 -19.20 -9.01
N THR A 586 -34.95 -19.10 -7.72
CA THR A 586 -35.02 -17.85 -6.95
C THR A 586 -33.64 -17.52 -6.38
N VAL A 587 -33.09 -16.37 -6.76
CA VAL A 587 -31.82 -15.85 -6.27
C VAL A 587 -32.08 -14.68 -5.34
N ARG A 588 -31.40 -14.64 -4.19
CA ARG A 588 -31.50 -13.54 -3.21
C ARG A 588 -30.17 -12.93 -2.89
N SER A 589 -30.20 -11.64 -2.59
CA SER A 589 -29.09 -10.90 -1.96
C SER A 589 -29.50 -10.63 -0.51
N LEU A 590 -29.00 -11.42 0.42
CA LEU A 590 -29.37 -11.41 1.84
C LEU A 590 -28.50 -10.45 2.67
N GLY A 591 -27.23 -10.27 2.28
CA GLY A 591 -26.28 -9.40 2.96
C GLY A 591 -26.55 -7.91 2.75
N GLN A 592 -25.78 -7.05 3.45
CA GLN A 592 -25.81 -5.60 3.25
C GLN A 592 -25.14 -5.21 1.93
N GLN A 593 -24.07 -5.92 1.58
CA GLN A 593 -23.34 -5.71 0.33
C GLN A 593 -24.05 -6.44 -0.83
N VAL A 594 -23.99 -5.83 -2.01
CA VAL A 594 -24.54 -6.40 -3.25
C VAL A 594 -23.43 -6.62 -4.27
N MET A 595 -23.53 -7.73 -5.00
CA MET A 595 -22.63 -8.04 -6.13
C MET A 595 -23.47 -8.62 -7.28
N PRO A 596 -22.96 -8.60 -8.51
CA PRO A 596 -23.58 -9.41 -9.58
C PRO A 596 -23.71 -10.86 -9.12
N ALA A 597 -24.75 -11.54 -9.56
CA ALA A 597 -24.95 -12.96 -9.25
C ALA A 597 -24.92 -13.80 -10.54
N GLU A 598 -23.92 -14.64 -10.64
CA GLU A 598 -23.85 -15.63 -11.71
C GLU A 598 -24.48 -16.94 -11.24
N VAL A 599 -25.41 -17.49 -12.02
CA VAL A 599 -26.11 -18.73 -11.72
C VAL A 599 -25.75 -19.74 -12.80
N VAL A 600 -25.34 -20.92 -12.38
CA VAL A 600 -25.17 -22.09 -13.25
C VAL A 600 -26.15 -23.19 -12.85
N LEU A 601 -26.90 -23.71 -13.84
CA LEU A 601 -27.79 -24.86 -13.71
C LEU A 601 -27.16 -26.05 -14.44
N GLN A 602 -27.06 -27.20 -13.78
CA GLN A 602 -26.52 -28.43 -14.34
C GLN A 602 -27.67 -29.48 -14.45
N PHE A 603 -27.77 -30.14 -15.61
CA PHE A 603 -28.80 -31.12 -15.88
C PHE A 603 -28.21 -32.54 -15.96
N ASP A 604 -29.09 -33.55 -15.83
CA ASP A 604 -28.74 -34.96 -15.85
C ASP A 604 -28.11 -35.44 -17.17
N ASP A 605 -28.37 -34.73 -18.27
CA ASP A 605 -27.83 -35.02 -19.60
C ASP A 605 -26.41 -34.39 -19.82
N GLY A 606 -25.82 -33.78 -18.77
CA GLY A 606 -24.52 -33.07 -18.82
C GLY A 606 -24.59 -31.67 -19.44
N SER A 607 -25.77 -31.21 -19.84
CA SER A 607 -25.95 -29.84 -20.29
C SER A 607 -26.01 -28.88 -19.11
N TYR A 608 -25.67 -27.62 -19.36
CA TYR A 608 -25.76 -26.55 -18.37
C TYR A 608 -26.38 -25.28 -18.96
N ASP A 609 -27.02 -24.49 -18.11
CA ASP A 609 -27.54 -23.16 -18.43
C ASP A 609 -26.86 -22.16 -17.50
N ARG A 610 -26.47 -20.99 -18.03
CA ARG A 610 -25.74 -19.92 -17.30
C ARG A 610 -26.53 -18.64 -17.41
N ARG A 611 -26.73 -17.96 -16.27
CA ARG A 611 -27.41 -16.66 -16.22
C ARG A 611 -26.69 -15.69 -15.30
N LEU A 612 -26.43 -14.50 -15.80
CA LEU A 612 -25.87 -13.39 -15.01
C LEU A 612 -26.98 -12.40 -14.66
N PHE A 613 -27.08 -12.09 -13.37
CA PHE A 613 -27.85 -10.97 -12.84
C PHE A 613 -26.87 -9.82 -12.57
N PRO A 614 -26.92 -8.72 -13.37
CA PRO A 614 -26.08 -7.57 -13.11
C PRO A 614 -26.45 -6.92 -11.77
N VAL A 615 -25.54 -6.15 -11.19
CA VAL A 615 -25.73 -5.58 -9.85
C VAL A 615 -26.96 -4.69 -9.76
N GLU A 616 -27.36 -4.02 -10.84
CA GLU A 616 -28.56 -3.17 -10.94
C GLU A 616 -29.85 -3.95 -10.65
N THR A 617 -29.82 -5.28 -10.76
CA THR A 617 -30.93 -6.14 -10.35
C THR A 617 -31.33 -5.87 -8.91
N TRP A 618 -30.36 -5.60 -8.05
CA TRP A 618 -30.53 -5.39 -6.61
C TRP A 618 -30.92 -3.95 -6.23
N ALA A 619 -30.99 -3.03 -7.18
CA ALA A 619 -31.35 -1.64 -6.90
C ALA A 619 -32.80 -1.47 -6.43
N THR A 620 -33.69 -2.37 -6.80
CA THR A 620 -35.13 -2.28 -6.51
C THR A 620 -35.71 -3.51 -5.79
N THR A 621 -34.93 -4.56 -5.64
CA THR A 621 -35.37 -5.81 -4.99
C THR A 621 -34.20 -6.57 -4.42
N ARG A 622 -34.47 -7.39 -3.41
CA ARG A 622 -33.49 -8.35 -2.87
C ARG A 622 -33.73 -9.78 -3.35
N GLU A 623 -34.73 -10.01 -4.22
CA GLU A 623 -35.07 -11.32 -4.74
C GLU A 623 -35.39 -11.22 -6.23
N ARG A 624 -34.93 -12.23 -7.00
CA ARG A 624 -35.31 -12.45 -8.40
C ARG A 624 -35.59 -13.91 -8.67
N SER A 625 -36.76 -14.17 -9.25
CA SER A 625 -37.14 -15.52 -9.70
C SER A 625 -37.27 -15.56 -11.21
N TYR A 626 -36.93 -16.69 -11.79
CA TYR A 626 -37.15 -17.00 -13.20
C TYR A 626 -37.48 -18.49 -13.37
N THR A 627 -38.15 -18.82 -14.45
CA THR A 627 -38.56 -20.21 -14.74
C THR A 627 -37.78 -20.72 -15.94
N VAL A 628 -37.29 -21.95 -15.82
CA VAL A 628 -36.56 -22.67 -16.86
C VAL A 628 -37.40 -23.89 -17.26
N PRO A 629 -37.70 -24.13 -18.56
CA PRO A 629 -38.32 -25.37 -19.00
C PRO A 629 -37.34 -26.54 -18.85
N LEU A 630 -37.81 -27.64 -18.33
CA LEU A 630 -36.99 -28.84 -18.16
C LEU A 630 -36.84 -29.66 -19.45
N ASP A 631 -37.84 -29.62 -20.33
CA ASP A 631 -37.83 -30.25 -21.64
C ASP A 631 -37.46 -31.76 -21.62
N GLY A 632 -37.86 -32.45 -20.55
CA GLY A 632 -37.55 -33.84 -20.31
C GLY A 632 -36.22 -34.13 -19.63
N ARG A 633 -35.47 -33.11 -19.25
CA ARG A 633 -34.24 -33.21 -18.45
C ARG A 633 -34.57 -33.10 -16.96
N GLU A 634 -33.69 -33.60 -16.11
CA GLU A 634 -33.73 -33.38 -14.67
C GLU A 634 -32.67 -32.34 -14.27
N LEU A 635 -33.07 -31.32 -13.49
CA LEU A 635 -32.13 -30.41 -12.89
C LEU A 635 -31.41 -31.10 -11.72
N ARG A 636 -30.10 -31.22 -11.79
CA ARG A 636 -29.26 -31.84 -10.75
C ARG A 636 -28.75 -30.85 -9.75
N ARG A 637 -28.20 -29.71 -10.23
CA ARG A 637 -27.61 -28.67 -9.38
C ARG A 637 -27.98 -27.28 -9.87
N ALA A 638 -28.03 -26.35 -8.93
CA ALA A 638 -28.11 -24.92 -9.18
C ALA A 638 -27.13 -24.20 -8.24
N ILE A 639 -26.22 -23.37 -8.78
CA ILE A 639 -25.11 -22.79 -8.03
C ILE A 639 -25.05 -21.29 -8.34
N VAL A 640 -24.96 -20.47 -7.30
CA VAL A 640 -24.59 -19.05 -7.40
C VAL A 640 -23.09 -18.91 -7.08
N ASP A 641 -22.39 -18.03 -7.77
CA ASP A 641 -20.93 -17.86 -7.68
C ASP A 641 -20.17 -19.19 -7.88
N PRO A 642 -20.32 -19.83 -9.05
CA PRO A 642 -19.78 -21.17 -9.30
C PRO A 642 -18.26 -21.25 -9.24
N GLN A 643 -17.56 -20.10 -9.34
CA GLN A 643 -16.09 -19.99 -9.24
C GLN A 643 -15.63 -19.64 -7.82
N GLU A 644 -16.56 -19.49 -6.87
CA GLU A 644 -16.29 -19.12 -5.49
C GLU A 644 -15.39 -17.89 -5.32
N LEU A 645 -15.59 -16.86 -6.14
CA LEU A 645 -14.81 -15.62 -6.08
C LEU A 645 -15.26 -14.71 -4.94
N LEU A 646 -16.55 -14.72 -4.62
CA LEU A 646 -17.14 -13.80 -3.67
C LEU A 646 -16.84 -14.20 -2.21
N PRO A 647 -16.62 -13.25 -1.29
CA PRO A 647 -16.47 -13.52 0.13
C PRO A 647 -17.83 -13.65 0.82
N ASP A 648 -18.65 -14.55 0.34
CA ASP A 648 -19.96 -14.86 0.87
C ASP A 648 -19.85 -15.42 2.29
N VAL A 649 -20.66 -14.90 3.23
CA VAL A 649 -20.57 -15.31 4.64
C VAL A 649 -21.28 -16.63 4.93
N GLU A 650 -22.17 -17.08 4.06
CA GLU A 650 -22.93 -18.35 4.16
C GLU A 650 -22.87 -19.12 2.83
N PRO A 651 -21.69 -19.55 2.36
CA PRO A 651 -21.55 -20.15 1.02
C PRO A 651 -22.35 -21.43 0.81
N ASP A 652 -22.79 -22.10 1.86
CA ASP A 652 -23.59 -23.31 1.78
C ASP A 652 -24.99 -23.03 1.20
N ASN A 653 -25.53 -21.80 1.35
CA ASN A 653 -26.82 -21.40 0.80
C ASN A 653 -26.75 -20.99 -0.68
N ASN A 654 -25.57 -20.96 -1.26
CA ASN A 654 -25.31 -20.68 -2.68
C ASN A 654 -25.51 -21.90 -3.58
N ARG A 655 -25.86 -23.05 -3.02
CA ARG A 655 -25.99 -24.31 -3.73
C ARG A 655 -27.33 -24.96 -3.46
N TRP A 656 -27.88 -25.59 -4.47
CA TRP A 656 -29.03 -26.48 -4.38
C TRP A 656 -28.73 -27.73 -5.19
N SER A 657 -29.03 -28.92 -4.63
CA SER A 657 -28.87 -30.22 -5.27
C SER A 657 -30.15 -31.02 -5.18
N ALA A 658 -30.44 -31.79 -6.21
CA ALA A 658 -31.64 -32.64 -6.28
C ALA A 658 -31.54 -33.81 -5.31
N THR A 659 -30.35 -34.36 -5.09
CA THR A 659 -30.05 -35.44 -4.15
C THR A 659 -28.78 -35.13 -3.35
N PRO A 660 -28.62 -35.69 -2.12
CA PRO A 660 -27.40 -35.52 -1.35
C PRO A 660 -26.13 -36.08 -2.03
N GLU A 661 -26.27 -37.10 -2.88
CA GLU A 661 -25.18 -37.73 -3.64
C GLU A 661 -24.61 -36.78 -4.72
N ASP A 662 -25.39 -35.80 -5.17
CA ASP A 662 -24.95 -34.80 -6.11
C ASP A 662 -24.02 -33.75 -5.46
N ASP A 663 -23.99 -33.62 -4.12
CA ASP A 663 -23.08 -32.72 -3.38
C ASP A 663 -21.71 -33.37 -3.10
N GLU A 664 -21.64 -34.70 -2.93
CA GLU A 664 -20.38 -35.40 -2.55
C GLU A 664 -19.36 -35.50 -3.71
N GLN A 665 -19.78 -35.37 -4.98
CA GLN A 665 -18.86 -35.50 -6.14
C GLN A 665 -17.89 -34.34 -6.29
N ASP A 666 -18.19 -33.12 -5.81
CA ASP A 666 -17.28 -31.97 -5.89
C ASP A 666 -16.18 -32.04 -4.84
N ASP A 667 -16.44 -32.68 -3.69
CA ASP A 667 -15.43 -32.82 -2.63
C ASP A 667 -14.34 -33.86 -3.02
N GLU A 668 -14.69 -34.87 -3.86
CA GLU A 668 -13.71 -35.84 -4.36
C GLU A 668 -12.88 -35.31 -5.54
N GLU A 669 -13.43 -34.47 -6.44
CA GLU A 669 -12.65 -33.84 -7.52
C GLU A 669 -11.73 -32.72 -7.01
N ALA A 670 -12.12 -32.00 -5.94
CA ALA A 670 -11.29 -30.96 -5.33
C ALA A 670 -10.09 -31.53 -4.55
N ASP A 671 -10.18 -32.74 -4.00
CA ASP A 671 -9.10 -33.44 -3.30
C ASP A 671 -8.10 -34.13 -4.26
N GLU A 672 -8.47 -34.39 -5.52
CA GLU A 672 -7.56 -34.95 -6.53
C GLU A 672 -6.75 -33.89 -7.29
N GLU A 673 -7.16 -32.60 -7.28
CA GLU A 673 -6.42 -31.47 -7.89
C GLU A 673 -5.61 -30.63 -6.88
N GLY A 674 -5.57 -30.98 -5.59
CA GLY A 674 -4.92 -30.24 -4.49
C GLY A 674 -3.41 -30.51 -4.28
#